data_9788f02f41eb81c2ad25aeda2111d2dc
#
_entry.id   9788f02f41eb81c2ad25aeda2111d2dc
#
_cell.length_a   1.000
_cell.length_b   1.000
_cell.length_c   1.000
_cell.angle_alpha   90.00
_cell.angle_beta   90.00
_cell.angle_gamma   90.00
#
_symmetry.space_group_name_H-M   'P 1'
#
loop_
_entity.id
_entity.type
_entity.pdbx_description
1 polymer ?
#
loop_
_entity_poly.entity_id
_entity_poly.type
_entity_poly.pdbx_seq_one_letter_code
_entity_poly.pdbx_strand_id
1 'polypeptide(L)'
;MPSGAEAPQAAIWTTSAFGGDPVPTNDWWSSLVWNSFSENMFSQPLMLRAVEDGLLVKNPTEWIDGSTTVMDNQGRDLTIGHAGTDSFGDARLDDHGDWSVDAIWGDGTTTTLRATFAQGSPFVFCEYEGGGAEIGFDDAPAVWADEGNVLGVTVSGHHYGLFAPSGTNWTGVGTDTLANDLGGAGYCSIAALPETGSLGTFEEYAYNFVTDTQVDWEYDQANAAVHTTYNFETADRPESAAAGTITALHPHQWKYSDDETLGTTFTSPRGEMRVVAGPSFSTTYDYGGMLPFLPDEGDYDTAELRGYIDEIDTAIDGPDTYNVGKDYGRLVESKALAEQFGPSDKRDDIVGSLRDHLERWLQAESGSDELFYYDDNWGTLLGYPESHGSASSLSDHHFHYGYYVRAAAEIARTNPGWGTASEWGGMVEHLIRDYATPDREDDMFPFARNFSPYCGHSWAEGGGAEFADGNNQESSSEALNAYAAIIEWGEYTDNAELRDFGVYLYTTELHAVHEYWFDADDTNHPDSWDYDTAGMVWGNGYAYATWWTADEEAIHGINWLPLAGYSLHLGWDDAAPEANYDELVANKGTDEFSYWPDLMWMYRAFSDGQDAVDKFEARKDEYEVEGGHTRAQTYHWIYNLRAMGTPDGDITADTPFYQVFSDGTQRTYVAYNAGDSERTVSFSDGTQLSVPANSLATATGDDGGDGGDGGDGGDGGDGNDGETYSGDAGDGWTATVSDGGHWEFDPNDAADWADVQFDDGGGWVGYRMAADGGTHVHTRDAADDGDSIDVRFVWDDGAGGQYVSAAFTHQY
;
A
#
# COMPACT_ATOMS: atom_id res chain seq x y z
N MET A 1 33.71 -4.22 -5.72
CA MET A 1 32.91 -5.25 -6.41
C MET A 1 33.75 -6.50 -6.66
N PRO A 2 33.25 -7.70 -6.43
CA PRO A 2 33.95 -8.95 -6.75
C PRO A 2 34.27 -9.05 -8.25
N SER A 3 35.38 -9.76 -8.57
CA SER A 3 35.82 -9.84 -9.97
C SER A 3 34.91 -10.71 -10.83
N GLY A 4 34.25 -10.12 -11.81
CA GLY A 4 33.33 -10.80 -12.72
C GLY A 4 31.91 -10.91 -12.17
N ALA A 5 31.58 -10.18 -11.11
CA ALA A 5 30.25 -10.05 -10.60
C ALA A 5 29.36 -9.23 -11.57
N GLU A 6 28.06 -9.52 -11.56
CA GLU A 6 27.05 -8.74 -12.29
C GLU A 6 26.99 -7.30 -11.71
N ALA A 7 26.61 -6.36 -12.54
CA ALA A 7 26.47 -4.96 -12.18
C ALA A 7 25.47 -4.28 -13.10
N PRO A 8 24.85 -3.17 -12.69
CA PRO A 8 23.94 -2.44 -13.57
C PRO A 8 24.70 -1.84 -14.74
N GLN A 9 23.99 -1.50 -15.79
CA GLN A 9 24.58 -0.83 -16.96
C GLN A 9 25.22 0.52 -16.57
N ALA A 10 26.28 0.91 -17.26
CA ALA A 10 26.95 2.19 -17.00
C ALA A 10 26.23 3.40 -17.62
N ALA A 11 25.33 3.18 -18.59
CA ALA A 11 24.59 4.24 -19.26
C ALA A 11 23.35 4.60 -18.45
N ILE A 12 23.20 5.88 -18.12
CA ILE A 12 22.01 6.44 -17.46
C ILE A 12 21.50 7.59 -18.33
N TRP A 13 20.20 7.60 -18.57
CA TRP A 13 19.58 8.58 -19.47
C TRP A 13 19.02 9.78 -18.71
N THR A 14 19.95 10.58 -18.13
CA THR A 14 19.65 11.83 -17.43
C THR A 14 20.32 13.01 -18.16
N THR A 15 19.89 14.23 -17.87
CA THR A 15 20.55 15.45 -18.35
C THR A 15 21.71 15.85 -17.43
N SER A 16 22.52 16.81 -17.89
CA SER A 16 23.54 17.39 -17.02
C SER A 16 22.96 18.29 -15.93
N ALA A 17 21.70 18.68 -16.01
CA ALA A 17 21.01 19.46 -14.98
C ALA A 17 20.67 18.57 -13.77
N PHE A 18 20.36 17.29 -13.99
CA PHE A 18 20.18 16.28 -12.96
C PHE A 18 21.44 16.11 -12.05
N GLY A 19 22.63 16.51 -12.52
CA GLY A 19 23.78 16.84 -11.70
C GLY A 19 24.65 15.70 -11.18
N GLY A 20 24.21 14.49 -11.16
CA GLY A 20 24.87 13.33 -10.56
C GLY A 20 24.37 13.00 -9.16
N ASP A 21 23.16 13.43 -8.85
CA ASP A 21 22.40 12.98 -7.69
C ASP A 21 22.09 11.47 -7.83
N PRO A 22 21.80 10.77 -6.73
CA PRO A 22 21.39 9.37 -6.78
C PRO A 22 20.19 9.17 -7.71
N VAL A 23 20.27 8.16 -8.58
CA VAL A 23 19.27 7.99 -9.64
C VAL A 23 18.05 7.22 -9.07
N PRO A 24 16.84 7.78 -9.12
CA PRO A 24 15.64 7.05 -8.75
C PRO A 24 15.42 5.85 -9.67
N THR A 25 15.21 4.70 -9.07
CA THR A 25 14.89 3.44 -9.72
C THR A 25 13.73 2.77 -8.96
N ASN A 26 13.23 1.66 -9.43
CA ASN A 26 12.14 0.94 -8.78
C ASN A 26 10.86 1.78 -8.68
N ASP A 27 10.54 2.53 -9.74
CA ASP A 27 9.35 3.37 -9.81
C ASP A 27 8.60 3.11 -11.14
N TRP A 28 7.36 3.58 -11.26
CA TRP A 28 6.48 3.42 -12.41
C TRP A 28 7.05 4.00 -13.73
N TRP A 29 8.01 4.91 -13.63
CA TRP A 29 8.62 5.62 -14.77
C TRP A 29 10.10 5.28 -15.00
N SER A 30 10.71 4.44 -14.18
CA SER A 30 12.19 4.23 -14.15
C SER A 30 12.77 3.74 -15.48
N SER A 31 11.97 3.14 -16.38
CA SER A 31 12.44 2.76 -17.73
C SER A 31 13.01 3.94 -18.54
N LEU A 32 12.63 5.19 -18.21
CA LEU A 32 13.13 6.41 -18.83
C LEU A 32 14.64 6.63 -18.58
N VAL A 33 15.15 6.22 -17.40
CA VAL A 33 16.58 6.36 -17.07
C VAL A 33 17.40 5.15 -17.48
N TRP A 34 16.77 4.01 -17.77
CA TRP A 34 17.44 2.78 -18.22
C TRP A 34 17.65 2.73 -19.73
N ASN A 35 16.79 3.33 -20.53
CA ASN A 35 16.80 3.24 -21.98
C ASN A 35 16.88 4.63 -22.65
N SER A 36 17.34 4.66 -23.91
CA SER A 36 17.32 5.89 -24.70
C SER A 36 15.91 6.45 -24.95
N PHE A 37 14.91 5.58 -24.84
CA PHE A 37 13.47 5.86 -24.80
C PHE A 37 12.85 4.90 -23.81
N SER A 38 11.74 5.30 -23.16
CA SER A 38 11.13 4.47 -22.13
C SER A 38 10.36 3.27 -22.70
N GLU A 39 10.05 2.30 -21.85
CA GLU A 39 8.89 1.43 -22.01
C GLU A 39 7.63 2.18 -21.57
N ASN A 40 6.47 1.50 -21.50
CA ASN A 40 5.24 2.13 -21.06
C ASN A 40 5.34 2.54 -19.59
N MET A 41 4.95 3.76 -19.29
CA MET A 41 4.86 4.36 -17.97
C MET A 41 3.40 4.60 -17.64
N PHE A 42 2.87 3.90 -16.61
CA PHE A 42 1.46 3.98 -16.24
C PHE A 42 1.28 4.96 -15.09
N SER A 43 1.05 6.22 -15.44
CA SER A 43 0.76 7.27 -14.44
C SER A 43 -0.68 7.25 -13.96
N GLN A 44 -1.56 6.51 -14.61
CA GLN A 44 -3.00 6.52 -14.36
C GLN A 44 -3.55 7.94 -14.07
N PRO A 45 -4.56 8.47 -14.75
CA PRO A 45 -5.35 7.77 -15.78
C PRO A 45 -4.67 7.75 -17.17
N LEU A 46 -3.40 8.11 -17.28
CA LEU A 46 -2.65 8.06 -18.53
C LEU A 46 -1.64 6.90 -18.57
N MET A 47 -1.45 6.35 -19.72
CA MET A 47 -0.27 5.58 -20.12
C MET A 47 0.57 6.46 -21.05
N LEU A 48 1.87 6.52 -20.76
CA LEU A 48 2.85 7.36 -21.43
C LEU A 48 4.02 6.52 -21.92
N ARG A 49 4.62 6.89 -23.06
CA ARG A 49 5.86 6.26 -23.54
C ARG A 49 6.71 7.26 -24.29
N ALA A 50 7.94 7.41 -23.88
CA ALA A 50 8.93 8.22 -24.63
C ALA A 50 9.39 7.45 -25.86
N VAL A 51 9.31 8.09 -27.03
CA VAL A 51 9.70 7.53 -28.33
C VAL A 51 10.49 8.59 -29.16
N GLU A 52 11.00 8.16 -30.33
CA GLU A 52 11.77 9.07 -31.20
C GLU A 52 10.94 10.26 -31.73
N ASP A 53 9.63 10.12 -31.87
CA ASP A 53 8.74 11.17 -32.35
C ASP A 53 8.23 12.10 -31.24
N GLY A 54 8.55 11.80 -29.96
CA GLY A 54 8.09 12.52 -28.77
C GLY A 54 7.48 11.63 -27.71
N LEU A 55 6.32 12.03 -27.15
CA LEU A 55 5.64 11.31 -26.09
C LEU A 55 4.33 10.68 -26.62
N LEU A 56 4.23 9.36 -26.60
CA LEU A 56 2.96 8.65 -26.81
C LEU A 56 2.08 8.82 -25.57
N VAL A 57 0.79 9.05 -25.80
CA VAL A 57 -0.21 9.21 -24.73
C VAL A 57 -1.43 8.36 -25.06
N LYS A 58 -1.96 7.68 -24.06
CA LYS A 58 -3.23 6.96 -24.07
C LYS A 58 -3.97 7.18 -22.75
N ASN A 59 -5.30 7.23 -22.82
CA ASN A 59 -6.17 7.08 -21.65
C ASN A 59 -6.71 5.65 -21.65
N PRO A 60 -6.11 4.70 -20.90
CA PRO A 60 -6.51 3.31 -20.90
C PRO A 60 -7.88 3.15 -20.23
N THR A 61 -8.86 2.65 -20.96
CA THR A 61 -10.22 2.33 -20.47
C THR A 61 -10.70 0.97 -20.94
N GLU A 62 -9.91 0.28 -21.76
CA GLU A 62 -10.21 -1.04 -22.30
C GLU A 62 -9.05 -1.97 -21.95
N TRP A 63 -9.27 -2.93 -21.08
CA TRP A 63 -8.29 -3.94 -20.73
C TRP A 63 -8.55 -5.28 -21.40
N ILE A 64 -7.49 -6.04 -21.54
CA ILE A 64 -7.55 -7.44 -21.91
C ILE A 64 -7.89 -8.21 -20.65
N ASP A 65 -9.09 -8.75 -20.65
CA ASP A 65 -9.58 -9.63 -19.62
C ASP A 65 -9.30 -11.07 -20.05
N GLY A 66 -8.20 -11.60 -19.59
CA GLY A 66 -7.82 -13.00 -19.75
C GLY A 66 -8.29 -13.83 -18.56
N SER A 67 -8.15 -15.15 -18.64
CA SER A 67 -8.54 -16.04 -17.55
C SER A 67 -7.65 -15.89 -16.30
N THR A 68 -6.50 -15.28 -16.41
CA THR A 68 -5.51 -15.11 -15.31
C THR A 68 -4.85 -13.74 -15.31
N THR A 69 -5.34 -12.79 -16.13
CA THR A 69 -4.77 -11.45 -16.25
C THR A 69 -5.86 -10.44 -16.55
N VAL A 70 -5.78 -9.29 -15.90
CA VAL A 70 -6.49 -8.06 -16.28
C VAL A 70 -5.43 -7.02 -16.57
N MET A 71 -5.29 -6.64 -17.84
CA MET A 71 -4.23 -5.73 -18.29
C MET A 71 -4.76 -4.79 -19.36
N ASP A 72 -4.29 -3.54 -19.34
CA ASP A 72 -4.62 -2.59 -20.37
C ASP A 72 -4.16 -3.06 -21.77
N ASN A 73 -4.96 -2.76 -22.76
CA ASN A 73 -4.57 -2.93 -24.16
C ASN A 73 -3.59 -1.80 -24.54
N GLN A 74 -2.32 -2.13 -24.63
CA GLN A 74 -1.25 -1.21 -25.00
C GLN A 74 -1.52 -0.58 -26.38
N GLY A 75 -1.00 0.61 -26.59
CA GLY A 75 -1.18 1.36 -27.84
C GLY A 75 -0.98 2.85 -27.64
N ARG A 76 -1.61 3.66 -28.46
CA ARG A 76 -1.63 5.11 -28.30
C ARG A 76 -2.94 5.70 -28.77
N ASP A 77 -3.31 6.83 -28.22
CA ASP A 77 -4.35 7.69 -28.78
C ASP A 77 -3.74 8.83 -29.59
N LEU A 78 -2.65 9.40 -29.09
CA LEU A 78 -1.96 10.50 -29.73
C LEU A 78 -0.46 10.48 -29.41
N THR A 79 0.31 11.25 -30.19
CA THR A 79 1.73 11.53 -29.95
C THR A 79 1.91 13.02 -29.79
N ILE A 80 2.54 13.44 -28.70
CA ILE A 80 2.98 14.83 -28.47
C ILE A 80 4.38 14.96 -29.06
N GLY A 81 4.50 15.66 -30.19
CA GLY A 81 5.74 15.88 -30.91
C GLY A 81 6.09 17.36 -31.03
N HIS A 82 7.08 17.64 -31.87
CA HIS A 82 7.66 18.98 -32.04
C HIS A 82 7.68 19.37 -33.52
N ALA A 83 6.99 20.47 -33.89
CA ALA A 83 6.85 20.91 -35.30
C ALA A 83 8.18 21.32 -35.98
N GLY A 84 9.30 21.35 -35.28
CA GLY A 84 10.62 21.71 -35.82
C GLY A 84 11.52 20.50 -36.14
N THR A 85 11.11 19.27 -35.83
CA THR A 85 11.88 18.05 -36.11
C THR A 85 10.96 16.84 -36.28
N ASP A 86 11.32 15.92 -37.16
CA ASP A 86 10.58 14.68 -37.34
C ASP A 86 11.00 13.57 -36.33
N SER A 87 12.15 13.72 -35.65
CA SER A 87 12.60 12.73 -34.66
C SER A 87 13.69 13.29 -33.75
N PHE A 88 13.81 12.68 -32.56
CA PHE A 88 14.83 12.89 -31.55
C PHE A 88 15.73 11.66 -31.40
N GLY A 89 16.93 11.86 -30.87
CA GLY A 89 17.90 10.78 -30.67
C GLY A 89 17.69 9.99 -29.41
N ASP A 90 17.16 10.63 -28.38
CA ASP A 90 16.84 10.07 -27.07
C ASP A 90 15.83 10.97 -26.34
N ALA A 91 15.29 10.42 -25.23
CA ALA A 91 14.59 11.14 -24.18
C ALA A 91 15.38 10.94 -22.86
N ARG A 92 15.36 11.94 -22.00
CA ARG A 92 16.14 11.93 -20.75
C ARG A 92 15.32 12.47 -19.60
N LEU A 93 15.59 11.95 -18.42
CA LEU A 93 15.13 12.57 -17.17
C LEU A 93 15.87 13.91 -17.02
N ASP A 94 15.13 14.99 -16.79
CA ASP A 94 15.69 16.32 -16.48
C ASP A 94 15.49 16.67 -15.02
N ASP A 95 14.32 16.35 -14.45
CA ASP A 95 13.96 16.55 -13.04
C ASP A 95 12.85 15.59 -12.63
N HIS A 96 12.60 15.41 -11.33
CA HIS A 96 11.50 14.61 -10.79
C HIS A 96 11.08 15.13 -9.42
N GLY A 97 9.81 14.96 -9.08
CA GLY A 97 9.29 15.00 -7.71
C GLY A 97 9.05 13.60 -7.16
N ASP A 98 8.34 13.49 -6.03
CA ASP A 98 8.03 12.20 -5.41
C ASP A 98 7.14 11.30 -6.30
N TRP A 99 6.33 11.88 -7.21
CA TRP A 99 5.51 11.16 -8.21
C TRP A 99 5.32 11.91 -9.52
N SER A 100 6.10 12.94 -9.78
CA SER A 100 6.15 13.67 -11.05
C SER A 100 7.47 13.49 -11.76
N VAL A 101 7.46 13.65 -13.08
CA VAL A 101 8.62 13.44 -13.95
C VAL A 101 8.70 14.51 -15.01
N ASP A 102 9.88 15.08 -15.20
CA ASP A 102 10.25 15.94 -16.32
C ASP A 102 11.10 15.17 -17.31
N ALA A 103 10.52 14.81 -18.45
CA ALA A 103 11.21 14.20 -19.56
C ALA A 103 11.57 15.24 -20.63
N ILE A 104 12.78 15.18 -21.18
CA ILE A 104 13.25 16.10 -22.20
C ILE A 104 13.76 15.37 -23.44
N TRP A 105 13.37 15.84 -24.60
CA TRP A 105 13.87 15.44 -25.93
C TRP A 105 14.64 16.59 -26.56
N GLY A 106 15.73 16.27 -27.25
CA GLY A 106 16.52 17.26 -27.98
C GLY A 106 17.74 17.77 -27.24
N ASP A 107 18.25 18.94 -27.67
CA ASP A 107 19.53 19.48 -27.19
C ASP A 107 19.40 20.48 -26.03
N GLY A 108 18.18 20.70 -25.53
CA GLY A 108 17.88 21.64 -24.44
C GLY A 108 18.06 23.15 -24.84
N THR A 109 18.36 23.46 -26.11
CA THR A 109 18.72 24.84 -26.51
C THR A 109 18.11 25.31 -27.83
N THR A 110 17.97 24.46 -28.85
CA THR A 110 17.56 24.87 -30.17
C THR A 110 16.33 24.14 -30.73
N THR A 111 16.17 22.89 -30.36
CA THR A 111 15.00 22.08 -30.71
C THR A 111 14.76 21.16 -29.51
N THR A 112 13.81 21.53 -28.68
CA THR A 112 13.54 20.84 -27.43
C THR A 112 12.05 20.69 -27.22
N LEU A 113 11.64 19.50 -26.82
CA LEU A 113 10.38 19.20 -26.18
C LEU A 113 10.69 18.80 -24.74
N ARG A 114 10.06 19.45 -23.77
CA ARG A 114 9.98 19.04 -22.37
C ARG A 114 8.53 18.65 -22.07
N ALA A 115 8.34 17.55 -21.40
CA ALA A 115 7.02 17.11 -20.95
C ALA A 115 7.07 16.75 -19.46
N THR A 116 6.21 17.41 -18.69
CA THR A 116 5.99 17.11 -17.26
C THR A 116 4.68 16.34 -17.11
N PHE A 117 4.74 15.24 -16.39
CA PHE A 117 3.59 14.39 -16.08
C PHE A 117 3.75 13.77 -14.69
N ALA A 118 2.62 13.43 -14.06
CA ALA A 118 2.61 12.89 -12.69
C ALA A 118 1.56 11.78 -12.56
N GLN A 119 1.74 10.88 -11.60
CA GLN A 119 0.70 9.93 -11.24
C GLN A 119 -0.58 10.66 -10.80
N GLY A 120 -1.73 10.09 -11.14
CA GLY A 120 -3.03 10.70 -10.89
C GLY A 120 -3.36 11.88 -11.80
N SER A 121 -2.38 12.52 -12.42
CA SER A 121 -2.62 13.68 -13.28
C SER A 121 -3.18 13.27 -14.64
N PRO A 122 -4.33 13.83 -15.05
CA PRO A 122 -4.82 13.67 -16.41
C PRO A 122 -4.08 14.57 -17.42
N PHE A 123 -3.20 15.49 -16.95
CA PHE A 123 -2.47 16.43 -17.79
C PHE A 123 -1.06 15.93 -18.15
N VAL A 124 -0.63 16.30 -19.36
CA VAL A 124 0.77 16.41 -19.77
C VAL A 124 1.04 17.88 -20.06
N PHE A 125 1.96 18.47 -19.33
CA PHE A 125 2.40 19.86 -19.51
C PHE A 125 3.63 19.90 -20.40
N CYS A 126 3.61 20.71 -21.45
CA CYS A 126 4.65 20.72 -22.48
C CYS A 126 5.28 22.09 -22.67
N GLU A 127 6.61 22.14 -22.77
CA GLU A 127 7.39 23.32 -23.12
C GLU A 127 8.25 23.06 -24.36
N TYR A 128 8.37 24.08 -25.20
CA TYR A 128 8.99 23.98 -26.51
C TYR A 128 10.05 25.06 -26.76
N GLU A 129 11.20 24.65 -27.27
CA GLU A 129 12.21 25.54 -27.81
C GLU A 129 12.45 25.25 -29.29
N GLY A 130 12.53 26.30 -30.11
CA GLY A 130 12.87 26.19 -31.55
C GLY A 130 11.75 25.72 -32.48
N GLY A 131 10.53 25.66 -32.00
CA GLY A 131 9.34 25.29 -32.79
C GLY A 131 8.07 25.39 -31.98
N GLY A 132 7.00 24.73 -32.41
CA GLY A 132 5.70 24.67 -31.76
C GLY A 132 5.27 23.23 -31.52
N ALA A 133 4.07 23.08 -30.99
CA ALA A 133 3.48 21.77 -30.75
C ALA A 133 3.02 21.11 -32.07
N GLU A 134 3.25 19.81 -32.15
CA GLU A 134 2.66 18.95 -33.16
C GLU A 134 2.03 17.74 -32.46
N ILE A 135 0.75 17.49 -32.72
CA ILE A 135 0.00 16.37 -32.14
C ILE A 135 -0.41 15.43 -33.25
N GLY A 136 0.20 14.25 -33.25
CA GLY A 136 -0.04 13.19 -34.25
C GLY A 136 -1.08 12.18 -33.79
N PHE A 137 -1.87 11.65 -34.71
CA PHE A 137 -2.90 10.63 -34.53
C PHE A 137 -2.78 9.57 -35.63
N ASP A 138 -3.26 8.35 -35.34
CA ASP A 138 -3.31 7.32 -36.42
C ASP A 138 -4.36 7.64 -37.51
N ASP A 139 -5.49 8.21 -37.07
CA ASP A 139 -6.55 8.73 -37.96
C ASP A 139 -6.99 10.12 -37.46
N ALA A 140 -7.58 10.94 -38.31
CA ALA A 140 -8.05 12.29 -37.96
C ALA A 140 -9.04 12.23 -36.76
N PRO A 141 -8.77 12.94 -35.67
CA PRO A 141 -9.64 12.92 -34.50
C PRO A 141 -10.98 13.60 -34.79
N ALA A 142 -12.02 13.21 -34.05
CA ALA A 142 -13.31 13.91 -34.07
C ALA A 142 -13.22 15.16 -33.20
N VAL A 143 -13.14 16.35 -33.83
CA VAL A 143 -13.12 17.64 -33.11
C VAL A 143 -14.57 18.05 -32.82
N TRP A 144 -14.91 18.22 -31.52
CA TRP A 144 -16.25 18.60 -31.07
C TRP A 144 -16.31 19.99 -30.39
N ALA A 145 -15.14 20.54 -30.01
CA ALA A 145 -15.01 21.93 -29.57
C ALA A 145 -13.80 22.56 -30.26
N ASP A 146 -13.94 23.80 -30.72
CA ASP A 146 -12.89 24.59 -31.37
C ASP A 146 -13.08 26.07 -31.02
N GLU A 147 -12.24 26.54 -30.09
CA GLU A 147 -12.16 27.94 -29.66
C GLU A 147 -10.87 28.62 -30.14
N GLY A 148 -10.20 28.01 -31.13
CA GLY A 148 -8.94 28.47 -31.67
C GLY A 148 -7.74 27.91 -30.92
N ASN A 149 -7.42 28.43 -29.76
CA ASN A 149 -6.35 27.90 -28.91
C ASN A 149 -6.76 26.72 -28.04
N VAL A 150 -8.03 26.46 -27.85
CA VAL A 150 -8.56 25.30 -27.11
C VAL A 150 -9.33 24.40 -28.07
N LEU A 151 -8.98 23.11 -28.08
CA LEU A 151 -9.72 22.09 -28.83
C LEU A 151 -10.20 21.00 -27.88
N GLY A 152 -11.45 20.52 -28.12
CA GLY A 152 -11.93 19.27 -27.58
C GLY A 152 -11.94 18.21 -28.70
N VAL A 153 -11.25 17.10 -28.50
CA VAL A 153 -11.14 16.01 -29.51
C VAL A 153 -11.51 14.66 -28.93
N THR A 154 -11.95 13.75 -29.77
CA THR A 154 -12.15 12.34 -29.42
C THR A 154 -11.32 11.46 -30.34
N VAL A 155 -10.55 10.56 -29.76
CA VAL A 155 -9.68 9.58 -30.44
C VAL A 155 -9.98 8.21 -29.84
N SER A 156 -10.24 7.21 -30.64
CA SER A 156 -10.51 5.82 -30.19
C SER A 156 -11.59 5.68 -29.11
N GLY A 157 -12.48 6.68 -28.98
CA GLY A 157 -13.50 6.71 -27.93
C GLY A 157 -13.11 7.57 -26.72
N HIS A 158 -11.83 7.89 -26.55
CA HIS A 158 -11.29 8.70 -25.46
C HIS A 158 -11.35 10.19 -25.78
N HIS A 159 -11.60 11.02 -24.77
CA HIS A 159 -11.75 12.46 -24.92
C HIS A 159 -10.51 13.19 -24.43
N TYR A 160 -10.08 14.22 -25.18
CA TYR A 160 -8.93 15.04 -24.83
C TYR A 160 -9.24 16.52 -25.01
N GLY A 161 -8.67 17.34 -24.09
CA GLY A 161 -8.54 18.77 -24.22
C GLY A 161 -7.11 19.14 -24.67
N LEU A 162 -6.97 20.01 -25.66
CA LEU A 162 -5.69 20.58 -26.08
C LEU A 162 -5.72 22.08 -25.83
N PHE A 163 -4.82 22.57 -24.97
CA PHE A 163 -4.82 23.93 -24.45
C PHE A 163 -3.51 24.64 -24.84
N ALA A 164 -3.58 25.61 -25.71
CA ALA A 164 -2.45 26.43 -26.17
C ALA A 164 -2.61 27.90 -25.71
N PRO A 165 -1.57 28.75 -25.79
CA PRO A 165 -1.65 30.13 -25.36
C PRO A 165 -2.74 30.91 -26.07
N SER A 166 -3.38 31.83 -25.35
CA SER A 166 -4.44 32.68 -25.87
C SER A 166 -3.94 33.50 -27.07
N GLY A 167 -4.80 33.61 -28.11
CA GLY A 167 -4.47 34.29 -29.35
C GLY A 167 -3.71 33.47 -30.38
N THR A 168 -3.38 32.21 -30.08
CA THR A 168 -2.91 31.21 -31.04
C THR A 168 -4.08 30.40 -31.61
N ASN A 169 -3.84 29.58 -32.62
CA ASN A 169 -4.84 28.68 -33.17
C ASN A 169 -4.22 27.34 -33.53
N TRP A 170 -4.94 26.26 -33.26
CA TRP A 170 -4.64 24.95 -33.77
C TRP A 170 -4.94 24.89 -35.27
N THR A 171 -4.05 24.34 -36.00
CA THR A 171 -4.15 24.11 -37.45
C THR A 171 -4.18 22.62 -37.74
N GLY A 172 -4.54 22.24 -39.00
CA GLY A 172 -4.64 20.82 -39.39
C GLY A 172 -5.95 20.15 -38.96
N VAL A 173 -6.94 20.89 -38.47
CA VAL A 173 -8.24 20.35 -38.08
C VAL A 173 -8.88 19.56 -39.26
N GLY A 174 -9.23 18.30 -38.97
CA GLY A 174 -9.73 17.35 -39.98
C GLY A 174 -8.65 16.52 -40.69
N THR A 175 -7.40 16.61 -40.24
CA THR A 175 -6.28 15.72 -40.62
C THR A 175 -5.79 14.91 -39.44
N ASP A 176 -4.87 13.99 -39.65
CA ASP A 176 -4.19 13.17 -38.65
C ASP A 176 -3.06 13.91 -37.88
N THR A 177 -2.89 15.19 -38.16
CA THR A 177 -1.86 16.02 -37.49
C THR A 177 -2.42 17.39 -37.15
N LEU A 178 -2.40 17.77 -35.88
CA LEU A 178 -2.71 19.11 -35.40
C LEU A 178 -1.42 19.82 -35.02
N ALA A 179 -1.31 21.10 -35.32
CA ALA A 179 -0.13 21.90 -34.97
C ALA A 179 -0.52 23.28 -34.44
N ASN A 180 0.30 23.83 -33.51
CA ASN A 180 0.19 25.18 -32.98
C ASN A 180 1.59 25.79 -32.88
N ASP A 181 1.79 27.02 -33.38
CA ASP A 181 3.04 27.75 -33.32
C ASP A 181 3.33 28.38 -31.96
N LEU A 182 2.35 28.23 -31.01
CA LEU A 182 2.40 28.70 -29.61
C LEU A 182 2.65 30.22 -29.46
N GLY A 183 2.58 31.00 -30.55
CA GLY A 183 2.73 32.46 -30.53
C GLY A 183 4.02 32.99 -29.91
N GLY A 184 5.06 32.14 -29.77
CA GLY A 184 6.32 32.46 -29.09
C GLY A 184 6.26 32.35 -27.57
N ALA A 185 5.15 31.89 -26.97
CA ALA A 185 5.05 31.58 -25.55
C ALA A 185 5.70 30.24 -25.20
N GLY A 186 5.73 29.30 -26.17
CA GLY A 186 6.51 28.06 -26.09
C GLY A 186 5.91 27.03 -25.12
N TYR A 187 4.62 27.01 -24.85
CA TYR A 187 3.98 26.01 -23.96
C TYR A 187 2.59 25.60 -24.44
N CYS A 188 2.19 24.42 -24.09
CA CYS A 188 0.80 23.96 -24.13
C CYS A 188 0.58 22.82 -23.12
N SER A 189 -0.67 22.47 -22.85
CA SER A 189 -0.99 21.26 -22.11
C SER A 189 -2.02 20.42 -22.85
N ILE A 190 -1.99 19.13 -22.63
CA ILE A 190 -2.93 18.14 -23.11
C ILE A 190 -3.51 17.42 -21.91
N ALA A 191 -4.85 17.23 -21.86
CA ALA A 191 -5.48 16.48 -20.80
C ALA A 191 -6.40 15.40 -21.35
N ALA A 192 -6.37 14.20 -20.76
CA ALA A 192 -7.48 13.28 -20.87
C ALA A 192 -8.69 13.85 -20.14
N LEU A 193 -9.86 13.65 -20.69
CA LEU A 193 -11.13 14.13 -20.10
C LEU A 193 -12.04 12.93 -19.84
N PRO A 194 -12.64 12.83 -18.63
CA PRO A 194 -13.56 11.73 -18.35
C PRO A 194 -14.81 11.78 -19.24
N GLU A 195 -15.21 12.97 -19.66
CA GLU A 195 -16.32 13.21 -20.59
C GLU A 195 -16.16 14.55 -21.32
N THR A 196 -16.87 14.74 -22.42
CA THR A 196 -16.79 15.99 -23.21
C THR A 196 -17.25 17.23 -22.41
N GLY A 197 -18.12 17.02 -21.43
CA GLY A 197 -18.63 18.11 -20.54
C GLY A 197 -17.55 18.69 -19.62
N SER A 198 -16.46 17.99 -19.40
CA SER A 198 -15.38 18.38 -18.48
C SER A 198 -14.40 19.42 -19.06
N LEU A 199 -14.45 19.71 -20.37
CA LEU A 199 -13.47 20.58 -21.05
C LEU A 199 -13.29 21.94 -20.34
N GLY A 200 -14.39 22.62 -19.98
CA GLY A 200 -14.32 23.95 -19.35
C GLY A 200 -13.70 23.90 -17.94
N THR A 201 -14.03 22.87 -17.15
CA THR A 201 -13.43 22.67 -15.83
C THR A 201 -11.94 22.40 -15.94
N PHE A 202 -11.52 21.56 -16.89
CA PHE A 202 -10.11 21.22 -17.08
C PHE A 202 -9.32 22.42 -17.65
N GLU A 203 -9.93 23.27 -18.46
CA GLU A 203 -9.32 24.50 -18.97
C GLU A 203 -8.90 25.45 -17.83
N GLU A 204 -9.66 25.48 -16.73
CA GLU A 204 -9.32 26.34 -15.58
C GLU A 204 -7.96 25.99 -14.96
N TYR A 205 -7.52 24.71 -15.07
CA TYR A 205 -6.27 24.18 -14.52
C TYR A 205 -5.19 23.91 -15.59
N ALA A 206 -5.54 23.91 -16.86
CA ALA A 206 -4.64 23.53 -17.95
C ALA A 206 -3.38 24.42 -18.07
N TYR A 207 -3.38 25.56 -17.45
CA TYR A 207 -2.30 26.54 -17.48
C TYR A 207 -1.54 26.64 -16.15
N ASN A 208 -1.81 25.74 -15.22
CA ASN A 208 -1.06 25.59 -13.96
C ASN A 208 -0.12 24.39 -14.12
N PHE A 209 1.10 24.67 -14.57
CA PHE A 209 2.06 23.60 -14.85
C PHE A 209 2.61 23.04 -13.55
N VAL A 210 2.40 21.77 -13.31
CA VAL A 210 3.04 21.06 -12.20
C VAL A 210 4.56 21.13 -12.43
N THR A 211 5.28 21.54 -11.41
CA THR A 211 6.76 21.67 -11.43
C THR A 211 7.42 20.75 -10.41
N ASP A 212 6.69 20.33 -9.39
CA ASP A 212 7.17 19.39 -8.39
C ASP A 212 6.00 18.74 -7.66
N THR A 213 6.24 17.58 -7.06
CA THR A 213 5.31 16.86 -6.20
C THR A 213 6.04 16.38 -4.95
N GLN A 214 5.42 16.58 -3.80
CA GLN A 214 6.01 16.18 -2.53
C GLN A 214 4.96 15.61 -1.58
N VAL A 215 5.27 14.45 -0.98
CA VAL A 215 4.46 13.86 0.08
C VAL A 215 5.00 14.30 1.45
N ASP A 216 4.08 14.75 2.32
CA ASP A 216 4.35 14.95 3.74
C ASP A 216 3.55 13.92 4.53
N TRP A 217 4.13 13.33 5.57
CA TRP A 217 3.49 12.33 6.43
C TRP A 217 3.73 12.64 7.90
N GLU A 218 2.79 12.19 8.73
CA GLU A 218 2.89 12.24 10.17
C GLU A 218 2.31 10.95 10.76
N TYR A 219 3.03 10.29 11.64
CA TYR A 219 2.49 9.21 12.47
C TYR A 219 2.07 9.80 13.82
N ASP A 220 0.77 9.93 14.05
CA ASP A 220 0.18 10.24 15.34
C ASP A 220 0.07 8.98 16.18
N GLN A 221 1.13 8.69 16.94
CA GLN A 221 1.17 7.49 17.78
C GLN A 221 0.08 7.47 18.86
N ALA A 222 -0.39 8.62 19.33
CA ALA A 222 -1.39 8.69 20.39
C ALA A 222 -2.79 8.25 19.91
N ASN A 223 -3.06 8.45 18.62
CA ASN A 223 -4.30 8.05 17.97
C ASN A 223 -4.09 6.88 16.99
N ALA A 224 -2.87 6.33 16.92
CA ALA A 224 -2.48 5.26 15.98
C ALA A 224 -2.86 5.58 14.52
N ALA A 225 -2.68 6.83 14.09
CA ALA A 225 -3.08 7.31 12.77
C ALA A 225 -1.89 7.77 11.94
N VAL A 226 -1.93 7.52 10.64
CA VAL A 226 -0.99 8.03 9.64
C VAL A 226 -1.70 9.06 8.78
N HIS A 227 -1.30 10.32 8.93
CA HIS A 227 -1.78 11.44 8.13
C HIS A 227 -0.82 11.70 6.98
N THR A 228 -1.32 11.72 5.75
CA THR A 228 -0.49 11.96 4.57
C THR A 228 -1.07 13.11 3.75
N THR A 229 -0.25 14.08 3.37
CA THR A 229 -0.62 15.18 2.48
C THR A 229 0.21 15.11 1.20
N TYR A 230 -0.46 15.11 0.06
CA TYR A 230 0.12 15.07 -1.28
C TYR A 230 0.10 16.47 -1.87
N ASN A 231 1.26 17.11 -1.99
CA ASN A 231 1.41 18.49 -2.42
C ASN A 231 1.84 18.57 -3.89
N PHE A 232 1.25 19.52 -4.63
CA PHE A 232 1.64 19.87 -5.99
C PHE A 232 2.18 21.30 -6.01
N GLU A 233 3.41 21.49 -6.43
CA GLU A 233 3.91 22.80 -6.81
C GLU A 233 3.52 23.09 -8.26
N THR A 234 3.07 24.33 -8.52
CA THR A 234 2.65 24.73 -9.87
C THR A 234 3.23 26.05 -10.27
N ALA A 235 3.56 26.17 -11.56
CA ALA A 235 3.94 27.42 -12.21
C ALA A 235 2.79 27.92 -13.10
N ASP A 236 2.17 29.02 -12.69
CA ASP A 236 1.05 29.61 -13.41
C ASP A 236 1.49 30.25 -14.73
N ARG A 237 0.79 29.94 -15.81
CA ARG A 237 0.87 30.67 -17.07
C ARG A 237 -0.16 31.82 -17.09
N PRO A 238 -0.06 32.77 -18.05
CA PRO A 238 -0.96 33.94 -18.08
C PRO A 238 -2.46 33.62 -18.15
N GLU A 239 -2.83 32.47 -18.65
CA GLU A 239 -4.22 32.00 -18.78
C GLU A 239 -4.74 31.26 -17.52
N SER A 240 -3.89 31.01 -16.51
CA SER A 240 -4.29 30.35 -15.28
C SER A 240 -5.53 30.98 -14.64
N ALA A 241 -6.53 30.20 -14.31
CA ALA A 241 -7.80 30.67 -13.78
C ALA A 241 -8.12 30.11 -12.36
N ALA A 242 -7.49 29.01 -11.98
CA ALA A 242 -7.66 28.35 -10.68
C ALA A 242 -6.28 28.14 -10.01
N ALA A 243 -6.25 27.72 -8.76
CA ALA A 243 -5.01 27.37 -8.04
C ALA A 243 -4.84 25.84 -8.00
N GLY A 244 -3.60 25.37 -8.07
CA GLY A 244 -3.28 23.95 -8.04
C GLY A 244 -3.57 23.24 -9.37
N THR A 245 -3.83 21.94 -9.31
CA THR A 245 -4.06 21.08 -10.48
C THR A 245 -5.28 20.17 -10.28
N ILE A 246 -5.63 19.41 -11.30
CA ILE A 246 -6.59 18.30 -11.20
C ILE A 246 -5.80 16.99 -11.04
N THR A 247 -6.23 16.15 -10.11
CA THR A 247 -5.69 14.81 -9.92
C THR A 247 -6.82 13.79 -9.71
N ALA A 248 -6.56 12.54 -10.09
CA ALA A 248 -7.51 11.43 -9.97
C ALA A 248 -7.00 10.44 -8.92
N LEU A 249 -7.68 10.34 -7.81
CA LEU A 249 -7.32 9.53 -6.65
C LEU A 249 -7.68 8.06 -6.88
N HIS A 250 -6.77 7.18 -6.57
CA HIS A 250 -7.01 5.73 -6.53
C HIS A 250 -7.89 5.31 -5.33
N PRO A 251 -8.48 4.09 -5.32
CA PRO A 251 -9.29 3.58 -4.22
C PRO A 251 -8.63 3.70 -2.83
N HIS A 252 -7.37 3.28 -2.68
CA HIS A 252 -6.63 3.42 -1.42
C HIS A 252 -6.45 4.88 -0.96
N GLN A 253 -6.69 5.87 -1.82
CA GLN A 253 -6.62 7.29 -1.47
C GLN A 253 -8.02 7.85 -1.20
N TRP A 254 -8.97 7.71 -2.16
CA TRP A 254 -10.25 8.39 -2.00
C TRP A 254 -11.19 7.74 -0.96
N LYS A 255 -10.97 6.49 -0.56
CA LYS A 255 -11.70 5.86 0.55
C LYS A 255 -11.30 6.43 1.91
N TYR A 256 -10.11 7.01 1.99
CA TYR A 256 -9.50 7.55 3.21
C TYR A 256 -9.20 9.06 3.11
N SER A 257 -9.91 9.77 2.24
CA SER A 257 -9.78 11.21 2.04
C SER A 257 -11.13 11.90 2.18
N ASP A 258 -11.14 13.02 2.91
CA ASP A 258 -12.30 13.90 3.04
C ASP A 258 -12.35 15.00 1.96
N ASP A 259 -11.44 14.97 0.97
CA ASP A 259 -11.35 15.99 -0.06
C ASP A 259 -12.56 15.98 -1.00
N GLU A 260 -13.12 17.17 -1.29
CA GLU A 260 -14.28 17.32 -2.17
C GLU A 260 -13.96 16.89 -3.61
N THR A 261 -14.70 15.94 -4.15
CA THR A 261 -14.56 15.47 -5.53
C THR A 261 -15.27 16.37 -6.54
N LEU A 262 -14.78 16.40 -7.78
CA LEU A 262 -15.45 17.12 -8.88
C LEU A 262 -16.70 16.39 -9.43
N GLY A 263 -17.02 15.21 -8.89
CA GLY A 263 -18.18 14.40 -9.30
C GLY A 263 -18.01 13.71 -10.65
N THR A 264 -16.78 13.66 -11.18
CA THR A 264 -16.37 12.91 -12.37
C THR A 264 -15.30 11.91 -12.00
N THR A 265 -15.22 10.79 -12.76
CA THR A 265 -14.30 9.69 -12.47
C THR A 265 -13.57 9.25 -13.72
N PHE A 266 -12.38 8.69 -13.54
CA PHE A 266 -11.71 7.86 -14.54
C PHE A 266 -11.82 6.39 -14.13
N THR A 267 -11.73 5.51 -15.09
CA THR A 267 -11.56 4.08 -14.85
C THR A 267 -10.09 3.70 -14.92
N SER A 268 -9.68 2.79 -14.07
CA SER A 268 -8.35 2.18 -14.13
C SER A 268 -8.45 0.68 -13.85
N PRO A 269 -7.43 -0.13 -14.20
CA PRO A 269 -7.42 -1.55 -13.81
C PRO A 269 -7.45 -1.78 -12.29
N ARG A 270 -7.17 -0.72 -11.51
CA ARG A 270 -7.17 -0.73 -10.03
C ARG A 270 -8.45 -0.17 -9.43
N GLY A 271 -9.55 -0.15 -10.19
CA GLY A 271 -10.82 0.40 -9.76
C GLY A 271 -11.08 1.83 -10.23
N GLU A 272 -12.16 2.43 -9.73
CA GLU A 272 -12.59 3.79 -10.06
C GLU A 272 -11.64 4.83 -9.46
N MET A 273 -11.20 5.79 -10.27
CA MET A 273 -10.43 6.93 -9.78
C MET A 273 -11.32 8.15 -9.66
N ARG A 274 -11.38 8.79 -8.49
CA ARG A 274 -12.19 9.99 -8.23
C ARG A 274 -11.38 11.25 -8.42
N VAL A 275 -11.95 12.22 -9.13
CA VAL A 275 -11.25 13.44 -9.52
C VAL A 275 -11.43 14.51 -8.45
N VAL A 276 -10.33 15.08 -7.99
CA VAL A 276 -10.26 16.24 -7.09
C VAL A 276 -9.47 17.36 -7.76
N ALA A 277 -9.54 18.57 -7.21
CA ALA A 277 -8.80 19.71 -7.72
C ALA A 277 -8.27 20.58 -6.58
N GLY A 278 -7.03 20.99 -6.67
CA GLY A 278 -6.41 21.84 -5.64
C GLY A 278 -4.87 21.77 -5.69
N PRO A 279 -4.21 22.48 -4.77
CA PRO A 279 -2.76 22.39 -4.61
C PRO A 279 -2.30 21.12 -3.84
N SER A 280 -3.23 20.41 -3.19
CA SER A 280 -2.96 19.21 -2.41
C SER A 280 -4.24 18.43 -2.16
N PHE A 281 -4.10 17.19 -1.73
CA PHE A 281 -5.14 16.37 -1.09
C PHE A 281 -4.50 15.61 0.09
N SER A 282 -5.34 15.01 0.94
CA SER A 282 -4.84 14.30 2.13
C SER A 282 -5.55 12.97 2.32
N THR A 283 -4.87 12.03 2.97
CA THR A 283 -5.43 10.75 3.44
C THR A 283 -5.14 10.57 4.93
N THR A 284 -6.00 9.83 5.60
CA THR A 284 -5.76 9.38 6.98
C THR A 284 -6.01 7.89 7.04
N TYR A 285 -5.02 7.13 7.50
CA TYR A 285 -5.12 5.70 7.71
C TYR A 285 -4.96 5.37 9.18
N ASP A 286 -5.72 4.42 9.68
CA ASP A 286 -5.46 3.82 10.97
C ASP A 286 -4.25 2.88 10.89
N TYR A 287 -3.36 2.97 11.85
CA TYR A 287 -2.28 2.02 12.01
C TYR A 287 -2.73 0.87 12.90
N GLY A 288 -3.02 -0.26 12.31
CA GLY A 288 -3.56 -1.44 13.00
C GLY A 288 -2.56 -2.23 13.86
N GLY A 289 -1.32 -1.71 14.01
CA GLY A 289 -0.29 -2.34 14.80
C GLY A 289 0.41 -3.52 14.13
N MET A 290 1.45 -4.01 14.79
CA MET A 290 2.15 -5.24 14.48
C MET A 290 2.77 -5.81 15.75
N LEU A 291 3.17 -7.08 15.74
CA LEU A 291 3.91 -7.67 16.86
C LEU A 291 5.30 -8.11 16.41
N PRO A 292 6.35 -7.90 17.22
CA PRO A 292 7.67 -8.47 16.91
C PRO A 292 7.67 -10.01 17.02
N PHE A 293 6.76 -10.59 17.79
CA PHE A 293 6.52 -12.03 17.95
C PHE A 293 5.19 -12.29 18.67
N LEU A 294 4.61 -13.47 18.49
CA LEU A 294 3.36 -13.85 19.16
C LEU A 294 3.55 -14.15 20.67
N PRO A 295 2.51 -13.97 21.50
CA PRO A 295 2.51 -14.33 22.92
C PRO A 295 2.48 -15.84 23.15
N ASP A 296 2.54 -16.26 24.42
CA ASP A 296 2.35 -17.63 24.89
C ASP A 296 0.92 -17.83 25.40
N GLU A 297 -0.05 -17.90 24.46
CA GLU A 297 -1.49 -18.11 24.77
C GLU A 297 -2.02 -19.44 24.22
N GLY A 298 -1.20 -20.16 23.43
CA GLY A 298 -1.60 -21.42 22.81
C GLY A 298 -1.72 -22.58 23.80
N ASP A 299 -2.73 -23.42 23.65
CA ASP A 299 -2.98 -24.62 24.44
C ASP A 299 -2.21 -25.86 23.93
N TYR A 300 -0.98 -25.69 23.50
CA TYR A 300 -0.09 -26.72 22.95
C TYR A 300 0.69 -27.50 24.00
N ASP A 301 1.25 -28.67 23.62
CA ASP A 301 2.22 -29.38 24.44
C ASP A 301 3.59 -28.64 24.42
N THR A 302 3.90 -27.95 25.52
CA THR A 302 5.17 -27.21 25.66
C THR A 302 6.40 -28.13 25.54
N ALA A 303 6.31 -29.43 25.86
CA ALA A 303 7.44 -30.35 25.69
C ALA A 303 7.66 -30.69 24.21
N GLU A 304 6.61 -30.77 23.41
CA GLU A 304 6.66 -30.95 21.96
C GLU A 304 7.25 -29.70 21.29
N LEU A 305 6.75 -28.50 21.63
CA LEU A 305 7.29 -27.23 21.15
C LEU A 305 8.78 -27.11 21.43
N ARG A 306 9.23 -27.43 22.65
CA ARG A 306 10.65 -27.45 23.00
C ARG A 306 11.44 -28.45 22.17
N GLY A 307 10.86 -29.60 21.83
CA GLY A 307 11.46 -30.57 20.93
C GLY A 307 11.72 -29.96 19.57
N TYR A 308 10.76 -29.25 18.98
CA TYR A 308 10.91 -28.54 17.70
C TYR A 308 11.93 -27.40 17.78
N ILE A 309 11.98 -26.65 18.90
CA ILE A 309 13.01 -25.61 19.12
C ILE A 309 14.41 -26.23 19.18
N ASP A 310 14.57 -27.37 19.84
CA ASP A 310 15.86 -28.07 19.91
C ASP A 310 16.35 -28.54 18.53
N GLU A 311 15.44 -28.85 17.60
CA GLU A 311 15.74 -29.29 16.23
C GLU A 311 16.12 -28.15 15.29
N ILE A 312 15.93 -26.87 15.67
CA ILE A 312 16.24 -25.74 14.79
C ILE A 312 17.71 -25.75 14.39
N ASP A 313 17.96 -25.76 13.08
CA ASP A 313 19.30 -25.58 12.52
C ASP A 313 19.66 -24.07 12.55
N THR A 314 20.79 -23.76 13.16
CA THR A 314 21.28 -22.37 13.25
C THR A 314 22.25 -22.00 12.12
N ALA A 315 22.45 -22.91 11.15
CA ALA A 315 23.28 -22.63 9.99
C ALA A 315 22.62 -21.56 9.10
N ILE A 316 23.46 -20.68 8.54
CA ILE A 316 23.10 -19.69 7.53
C ILE A 316 24.01 -20.03 6.35
N ASP A 317 23.50 -20.72 5.36
CA ASP A 317 24.22 -21.26 4.21
C ASP A 317 23.54 -20.94 2.86
N GLY A 318 22.64 -19.99 2.85
CA GLY A 318 22.05 -19.41 1.64
C GLY A 318 23.14 -19.00 0.64
N PRO A 319 22.99 -19.33 -0.65
CA PRO A 319 24.04 -19.11 -1.65
C PRO A 319 24.14 -17.65 -2.13
N ASP A 320 23.20 -16.78 -1.79
CA ASP A 320 23.05 -15.43 -2.31
C ASP A 320 22.31 -14.53 -1.32
N THR A 321 22.14 -13.25 -1.65
CA THR A 321 21.49 -12.23 -0.79
C THR A 321 20.07 -12.61 -0.38
N TYR A 322 19.27 -13.19 -1.27
CA TYR A 322 17.89 -13.57 -0.97
C TYR A 322 17.82 -14.78 -0.04
N ASN A 323 18.52 -15.85 -0.38
CA ASN A 323 18.47 -17.08 0.41
C ASN A 323 19.13 -16.90 1.81
N VAL A 324 20.17 -16.08 1.92
CA VAL A 324 20.70 -15.64 3.22
C VAL A 324 19.66 -14.86 3.99
N GLY A 325 18.93 -13.96 3.32
CA GLY A 325 17.81 -13.22 3.90
C GLY A 325 16.74 -14.15 4.47
N LYS A 326 16.33 -15.16 3.71
CA LYS A 326 15.37 -16.20 4.18
C LYS A 326 15.88 -16.93 5.43
N ASP A 327 17.18 -17.29 5.47
CA ASP A 327 17.80 -17.88 6.68
C ASP A 327 17.75 -16.92 7.88
N TYR A 328 17.96 -15.62 7.66
CA TYR A 328 17.82 -14.61 8.72
C TYR A 328 16.38 -14.51 9.23
N GLY A 329 15.38 -14.39 8.36
CA GLY A 329 13.97 -14.37 8.74
C GLY A 329 13.58 -15.56 9.60
N ARG A 330 13.93 -16.76 9.13
CA ARG A 330 13.73 -18.03 9.86
C ARG A 330 14.38 -18.02 11.26
N LEU A 331 15.58 -17.47 11.40
CA LEU A 331 16.29 -17.45 12.67
C LEU A 331 15.79 -16.35 13.61
N VAL A 332 15.30 -15.23 13.10
CA VAL A 332 14.64 -14.18 13.92
C VAL A 332 13.42 -14.73 14.64
N GLU A 333 12.50 -15.38 13.89
CA GLU A 333 11.33 -16.04 14.48
C GLU A 333 11.72 -17.16 15.46
N SER A 334 12.71 -17.96 15.08
CA SER A 334 13.22 -19.03 15.93
C SER A 334 13.83 -18.53 17.24
N LYS A 335 14.48 -17.36 17.20
CA LYS A 335 15.08 -16.74 18.38
C LYS A 335 14.01 -16.31 19.38
N ALA A 336 12.92 -15.71 18.91
CA ALA A 336 11.80 -15.32 19.78
C ALA A 336 11.22 -16.54 20.53
N LEU A 337 11.05 -17.66 19.82
CA LEU A 337 10.60 -18.93 20.42
C LEU A 337 11.60 -19.50 21.42
N ALA A 338 12.91 -19.50 21.05
CA ALA A 338 13.95 -19.98 21.97
C ALA A 338 14.07 -19.09 23.23
N GLU A 339 13.79 -17.82 23.13
CA GLU A 339 13.76 -16.90 24.27
C GLU A 339 12.59 -17.19 25.21
N GLN A 340 11.41 -17.46 24.69
CA GLN A 340 10.21 -17.72 25.47
C GLN A 340 10.21 -19.15 26.08
N PHE A 341 10.59 -20.16 25.30
CA PHE A 341 10.38 -21.59 25.65
C PHE A 341 11.63 -22.44 25.70
N GLY A 342 12.67 -22.04 24.99
CA GLY A 342 13.86 -22.84 24.78
C GLY A 342 14.88 -22.78 25.92
N PRO A 343 15.91 -23.60 25.86
CA PRO A 343 17.09 -23.42 26.70
C PRO A 343 17.86 -22.17 26.25
N SER A 344 18.48 -21.47 27.19
CA SER A 344 19.24 -20.24 26.94
C SER A 344 20.42 -20.42 25.96
N ASP A 345 21.00 -21.62 25.90
CA ASP A 345 22.07 -21.93 24.95
C ASP A 345 21.57 -21.94 23.50
N LYS A 346 20.36 -22.45 23.20
CA LYS A 346 19.79 -22.40 21.84
C LYS A 346 19.58 -20.95 21.38
N ARG A 347 18.98 -20.10 22.24
CA ARG A 347 18.84 -18.67 21.97
C ARG A 347 20.20 -18.01 21.69
N ASP A 348 21.18 -18.27 22.57
CA ASP A 348 22.52 -17.70 22.45
C ASP A 348 23.24 -18.17 21.17
N ASP A 349 23.04 -19.42 20.76
CA ASP A 349 23.56 -19.98 19.51
C ASP A 349 22.93 -19.27 18.30
N ILE A 350 21.60 -19.05 18.29
CA ILE A 350 20.91 -18.34 17.19
C ILE A 350 21.41 -16.90 17.09
N VAL A 351 21.43 -16.16 18.20
CA VAL A 351 21.96 -14.78 18.23
C VAL A 351 23.41 -14.71 17.78
N GLY A 352 24.23 -15.68 18.20
CA GLY A 352 25.62 -15.79 17.77
C GLY A 352 25.76 -16.02 16.26
N SER A 353 24.96 -16.93 15.70
CA SER A 353 24.94 -17.20 14.23
C SER A 353 24.50 -15.96 13.44
N LEU A 354 23.39 -15.33 13.82
CA LEU A 354 22.92 -14.11 13.19
C LEU A 354 23.98 -13.01 13.20
N ARG A 355 24.51 -12.69 14.38
CA ARG A 355 25.50 -11.64 14.54
C ARG A 355 26.77 -11.92 13.75
N ASP A 356 27.38 -13.09 13.95
CA ASP A 356 28.68 -13.43 13.35
C ASP A 356 28.59 -13.52 11.81
N HIS A 357 27.41 -13.88 11.27
CA HIS A 357 27.19 -13.91 9.84
C HIS A 357 26.89 -12.52 9.28
N LEU A 358 26.01 -11.75 9.90
CA LEU A 358 25.65 -10.40 9.46
C LEU A 358 26.88 -9.47 9.50
N GLU A 359 27.71 -9.54 10.55
CA GLU A 359 28.96 -8.77 10.63
C GLU A 359 29.91 -9.06 9.47
N ARG A 360 29.89 -10.27 8.89
CA ARG A 360 30.71 -10.55 7.68
C ARG A 360 30.19 -9.82 6.45
N TRP A 361 28.87 -9.74 6.27
CA TRP A 361 28.25 -9.00 5.17
C TRP A 361 28.46 -7.48 5.27
N LEU A 362 28.42 -6.95 6.50
CA LEU A 362 28.55 -5.52 6.76
C LEU A 362 29.99 -5.00 6.71
N GLN A 363 30.97 -5.84 6.41
CA GLN A 363 32.36 -5.44 6.25
C GLN A 363 32.96 -5.96 4.92
N ALA A 364 33.64 -5.08 4.19
CA ALA A 364 34.32 -5.43 2.95
C ALA A 364 35.74 -5.97 3.21
N GLU A 365 35.88 -7.20 3.68
CA GLU A 365 37.21 -7.83 3.82
C GLU A 365 37.78 -8.24 2.46
N SER A 366 39.09 -8.07 2.30
CA SER A 366 39.77 -8.46 1.07
C SER A 366 39.67 -9.97 0.84
N GLY A 367 38.95 -10.37 -0.19
CA GLY A 367 38.74 -11.76 -0.60
C GLY A 367 37.49 -12.41 0.00
N SER A 368 36.62 -11.65 0.65
CA SER A 368 35.25 -12.07 0.94
C SER A 368 34.42 -12.08 -0.35
N ASP A 369 33.61 -13.11 -0.53
CA ASP A 369 32.59 -13.16 -1.58
C ASP A 369 31.24 -12.59 -1.08
N GLU A 370 31.04 -12.48 0.23
CA GLU A 370 29.87 -11.90 0.90
C GLU A 370 30.16 -10.45 1.27
N LEU A 371 29.51 -9.51 0.64
CA LEU A 371 29.68 -8.07 0.90
C LEU A 371 28.61 -7.22 0.23
N PHE A 372 28.45 -5.99 0.70
CA PHE A 372 27.76 -4.92 -0.01
C PHE A 372 28.77 -3.99 -0.67
N TYR A 373 28.49 -3.61 -1.92
CA TYR A 373 29.28 -2.67 -2.71
C TYR A 373 28.41 -1.47 -3.09
N TYR A 374 28.85 -0.27 -2.74
CA TYR A 374 28.16 0.95 -3.18
C TYR A 374 28.55 1.30 -4.61
N ASP A 375 27.57 1.37 -5.50
CA ASP A 375 27.71 1.85 -6.87
C ASP A 375 27.37 3.34 -6.92
N ASP A 376 28.39 4.18 -7.05
CA ASP A 376 28.26 5.64 -7.07
C ASP A 376 27.67 6.21 -8.37
N ASN A 377 27.51 5.37 -9.41
CA ASN A 377 26.88 5.78 -10.65
C ASN A 377 25.35 5.73 -10.56
N TRP A 378 24.80 4.74 -9.84
CA TRP A 378 23.38 4.56 -9.62
C TRP A 378 22.89 5.00 -8.22
N GLY A 379 23.83 5.31 -7.31
CA GLY A 379 23.50 5.65 -5.93
C GLY A 379 22.82 4.49 -5.18
N THR A 380 23.44 3.29 -5.23
CA THR A 380 22.81 2.07 -4.71
C THR A 380 23.81 1.10 -4.08
N LEU A 381 23.35 0.25 -3.17
CA LEU A 381 24.10 -0.87 -2.61
C LEU A 381 23.83 -2.15 -3.39
N LEU A 382 24.88 -2.82 -3.85
CA LEU A 382 24.84 -4.10 -4.53
C LEU A 382 25.35 -5.19 -3.59
N GLY A 383 24.47 -6.13 -3.21
CA GLY A 383 24.82 -7.29 -2.40
C GLY A 383 25.40 -8.43 -3.25
N TYR A 384 26.47 -9.06 -2.79
CA TYR A 384 27.10 -10.20 -3.47
C TYR A 384 27.34 -11.37 -2.50
N PRO A 385 27.13 -12.63 -2.95
CA PRO A 385 26.58 -13.06 -4.25
C PRO A 385 25.13 -12.55 -4.47
N GLU A 386 24.84 -12.14 -5.68
CA GLU A 386 23.54 -11.62 -6.04
C GLU A 386 22.57 -12.73 -6.49
N SER A 387 21.26 -12.42 -6.49
CA SER A 387 20.21 -13.23 -7.13
C SER A 387 19.07 -12.34 -7.60
N HIS A 388 18.16 -12.88 -8.40
CA HIS A 388 16.94 -12.21 -8.88
C HIS A 388 17.18 -10.86 -9.58
N GLY A 389 18.37 -10.63 -10.15
CA GLY A 389 18.71 -9.37 -10.81
C GLY A 389 19.04 -8.22 -9.86
N SER A 390 19.24 -8.48 -8.56
CA SER A 390 19.46 -7.43 -7.57
C SER A 390 20.69 -6.55 -7.85
N ALA A 391 21.72 -7.11 -8.51
CA ALA A 391 22.88 -6.31 -8.93
C ALA A 391 22.80 -5.80 -10.37
N SER A 392 22.20 -6.55 -11.30
CA SER A 392 22.17 -6.19 -12.72
C SER A 392 21.02 -5.27 -13.09
N SER A 393 19.87 -5.44 -12.46
CA SER A 393 18.62 -4.68 -12.71
C SER A 393 18.17 -3.84 -11.52
N LEU A 394 18.88 -3.87 -10.39
CA LEU A 394 18.50 -3.25 -9.11
C LEU A 394 17.12 -3.72 -8.62
N SER A 395 16.80 -4.99 -8.87
CA SER A 395 15.51 -5.58 -8.50
C SER A 395 15.52 -6.05 -7.06
N ASP A 396 14.37 -6.05 -6.40
CA ASP A 396 14.08 -6.75 -5.14
C ASP A 396 14.91 -6.31 -3.92
N HIS A 397 15.51 -5.13 -3.92
CA HIS A 397 16.38 -4.70 -2.83
C HIS A 397 15.66 -4.70 -1.48
N HIS A 398 14.41 -4.21 -1.41
CA HIS A 398 13.62 -4.22 -0.18
C HIS A 398 13.27 -5.65 0.25
N PHE A 399 12.99 -6.60 -0.66
CA PHE A 399 12.78 -7.99 -0.34
C PHE A 399 14.04 -8.64 0.27
N HIS A 400 15.21 -8.39 -0.33
CA HIS A 400 16.48 -8.95 0.15
C HIS A 400 16.95 -8.26 1.43
N TYR A 401 17.11 -6.94 1.41
CA TYR A 401 17.77 -6.21 2.51
C TYR A 401 16.86 -6.03 3.73
N GLY A 402 15.53 -6.10 3.55
CA GLY A 402 14.58 -6.11 4.65
C GLY A 402 14.85 -7.21 5.67
N TYR A 403 15.20 -8.42 5.22
CA TYR A 403 15.61 -9.52 6.11
C TYR A 403 16.88 -9.22 6.90
N TYR A 404 17.87 -8.56 6.27
CA TYR A 404 19.12 -8.16 6.94
C TYR A 404 18.87 -7.11 8.01
N VAL A 405 18.01 -6.13 7.69
CA VAL A 405 17.62 -5.08 8.65
C VAL A 405 16.84 -5.69 9.81
N ARG A 406 15.95 -6.63 9.57
CA ARG A 406 15.20 -7.31 10.62
C ARG A 406 16.10 -8.15 11.53
N ALA A 407 17.07 -8.87 10.97
CA ALA A 407 18.09 -9.57 11.76
C ALA A 407 18.92 -8.60 12.60
N ALA A 408 19.29 -7.45 12.04
CA ALA A 408 20.00 -6.40 12.76
C ALA A 408 19.17 -5.78 13.90
N ALA A 409 17.88 -5.53 13.65
CA ALA A 409 16.95 -5.04 14.67
C ALA A 409 16.87 -5.99 15.87
N GLU A 410 16.75 -7.30 15.60
CA GLU A 410 16.69 -8.31 16.64
C GLU A 410 18.02 -8.45 17.43
N ILE A 411 19.17 -8.27 16.76
CA ILE A 411 20.47 -8.19 17.46
C ILE A 411 20.52 -6.93 18.34
N ALA A 412 20.09 -5.78 17.82
CA ALA A 412 20.07 -4.50 18.56
C ALA A 412 19.13 -4.55 19.77
N ARG A 413 17.97 -5.21 19.64
CA ARG A 413 17.00 -5.40 20.73
C ARG A 413 17.67 -6.06 21.96
N THR A 414 18.50 -7.07 21.73
CA THR A 414 19.19 -7.81 22.78
C THR A 414 20.55 -7.23 23.16
N ASN A 415 21.15 -6.44 22.26
CA ASN A 415 22.43 -5.79 22.46
C ASN A 415 22.42 -4.35 21.87
N PRO A 416 21.81 -3.37 22.55
CA PRO A 416 21.69 -2.01 22.04
C PRO A 416 23.04 -1.36 21.68
N GLY A 417 24.13 -1.76 22.33
CA GLY A 417 25.48 -1.28 22.00
C GLY A 417 25.92 -1.63 20.59
N TRP A 418 25.49 -2.78 20.05
CA TRP A 418 25.80 -3.24 18.70
C TRP A 418 25.12 -2.37 17.64
N GLY A 419 23.87 -1.93 17.89
CA GLY A 419 23.07 -1.09 16.99
C GLY A 419 23.49 0.38 16.93
N THR A 420 24.51 0.81 17.70
CA THR A 420 24.97 2.21 17.65
C THR A 420 25.67 2.53 16.33
N ALA A 421 25.59 3.77 15.88
CA ALA A 421 26.27 4.26 14.67
C ALA A 421 27.80 4.09 14.69
N SER A 422 28.42 4.03 15.87
CA SER A 422 29.86 3.82 16.03
C SER A 422 30.30 2.36 15.95
N GLU A 423 29.37 1.45 16.03
CA GLU A 423 29.56 0.00 15.88
C GLU A 423 29.00 -0.43 14.51
N TRP A 424 27.86 -1.14 14.46
CA TRP A 424 27.31 -1.65 13.21
C TRP A 424 26.08 -0.88 12.68
N GLY A 425 25.43 -0.07 13.53
CA GLY A 425 24.19 0.63 13.18
C GLY A 425 24.29 1.49 11.92
N GLY A 426 25.43 2.21 11.74
CA GLY A 426 25.62 3.01 10.54
C GLY A 426 25.62 2.19 9.23
N MET A 427 26.06 0.93 9.25
CA MET A 427 25.99 0.05 8.06
C MET A 427 24.58 -0.47 7.84
N VAL A 428 23.83 -0.76 8.92
CA VAL A 428 22.42 -1.16 8.83
C VAL A 428 21.57 -0.01 8.26
N GLU A 429 21.80 1.22 8.72
CA GLU A 429 21.11 2.40 8.18
C GLU A 429 21.44 2.65 6.69
N HIS A 430 22.62 2.28 6.19
CA HIS A 430 22.89 2.30 4.76
C HIS A 430 22.05 1.29 3.97
N LEU A 431 21.78 0.10 4.54
CA LEU A 431 20.86 -0.85 3.91
C LEU A 431 19.43 -0.29 3.85
N ILE A 432 18.95 0.29 4.95
CA ILE A 432 17.63 0.94 4.99
C ILE A 432 17.56 2.06 3.94
N ARG A 433 18.55 2.96 3.94
CA ARG A 433 18.58 4.10 3.02
C ARG A 433 18.64 3.70 1.55
N ASP A 434 19.17 2.54 1.23
CA ASP A 434 19.21 2.06 -0.15
C ASP A 434 17.82 1.86 -0.72
N TYR A 435 16.88 1.24 0.04
CA TYR A 435 15.53 0.98 -0.45
C TYR A 435 14.47 1.95 0.09
N ALA A 436 14.76 2.68 1.18
CA ALA A 436 13.77 3.52 1.87
C ALA A 436 14.44 4.62 2.72
N THR A 437 15.06 5.64 2.09
CA THR A 437 15.52 6.83 2.84
C THR A 437 14.39 7.85 2.96
N PRO A 438 14.13 8.43 4.16
CA PRO A 438 13.21 9.55 4.32
C PRO A 438 13.78 10.90 3.88
N ASP A 439 15.10 11.00 3.69
CA ASP A 439 15.81 12.23 3.38
C ASP A 439 15.93 12.43 1.87
N ARG A 440 15.26 13.48 1.35
CA ARG A 440 15.34 13.87 -0.07
C ARG A 440 16.68 14.50 -0.45
N GLU A 441 17.45 14.99 0.52
CA GLU A 441 18.77 15.60 0.33
C GLU A 441 19.91 14.58 0.55
N ASP A 442 19.61 13.28 0.58
CA ASP A 442 20.60 12.23 0.78
C ASP A 442 21.55 12.16 -0.42
N ASP A 443 22.86 12.41 -0.17
CA ASP A 443 23.88 12.40 -1.22
C ASP A 443 24.17 10.99 -1.82
N MET A 444 23.68 9.92 -1.19
CA MET A 444 24.00 8.54 -1.56
C MET A 444 22.82 7.78 -2.18
N PHE A 445 21.61 8.05 -1.73
CA PHE A 445 20.42 7.25 -2.07
C PHE A 445 19.24 8.15 -2.43
N PRO A 446 18.41 7.78 -3.42
CA PRO A 446 17.18 8.53 -3.72
C PRO A 446 16.13 8.31 -2.64
N PHE A 447 15.27 9.32 -2.43
CA PHE A 447 14.12 9.24 -1.53
C PHE A 447 13.26 8.01 -1.83
N ALA A 448 12.94 7.23 -0.80
CA ALA A 448 11.99 6.12 -0.83
C ALA A 448 12.10 5.17 -2.05
N ARG A 449 13.31 4.89 -2.55
CA ARG A 449 13.62 4.20 -3.84
C ARG A 449 12.55 3.21 -4.33
N ASN A 450 12.19 2.24 -3.49
CA ASN A 450 11.26 1.19 -3.91
C ASN A 450 9.78 1.56 -3.74
N PHE A 451 9.46 2.55 -2.91
CA PHE A 451 8.10 2.91 -2.57
C PHE A 451 7.60 4.09 -3.40
N SER A 452 6.49 3.90 -4.11
CA SER A 452 5.82 4.96 -4.86
C SER A 452 4.70 5.57 -4.01
N PRO A 453 4.85 6.81 -3.52
CA PRO A 453 3.89 7.43 -2.61
C PRO A 453 2.47 7.51 -3.17
N TYR A 454 2.35 7.77 -4.48
CA TYR A 454 1.04 7.89 -5.11
C TYR A 454 0.38 6.54 -5.40
N CYS A 455 1.15 5.49 -5.76
CA CYS A 455 0.64 4.13 -5.87
C CYS A 455 0.25 3.53 -4.52
N GLY A 456 0.84 4.04 -3.44
CA GLY A 456 0.68 3.54 -2.09
C GLY A 456 1.42 2.23 -1.82
N HIS A 457 2.26 1.76 -2.75
CA HIS A 457 3.01 0.51 -2.61
C HIS A 457 4.34 0.56 -3.34
N SER A 458 5.19 -0.41 -3.04
CA SER A 458 6.50 -0.55 -3.65
C SER A 458 6.45 -1.20 -5.03
N TRP A 459 7.58 -1.04 -5.75
CA TRP A 459 7.85 -1.70 -7.01
C TRP A 459 9.12 -2.56 -6.91
N ALA A 460 9.07 -3.76 -7.47
CA ALA A 460 10.15 -4.74 -7.37
C ALA A 460 11.32 -4.44 -8.33
N GLU A 461 11.02 -4.13 -9.60
CA GLU A 461 12.01 -3.97 -10.66
C GLU A 461 12.71 -2.61 -10.64
N GLY A 462 14.03 -2.60 -10.74
CA GLY A 462 14.81 -1.36 -10.77
C GLY A 462 14.46 -0.45 -11.92
N GLY A 463 14.28 -1.00 -13.11
CA GLY A 463 14.01 -0.21 -14.32
C GLY A 463 12.66 -0.45 -14.96
N GLY A 464 12.09 -1.65 -14.83
CA GLY A 464 10.96 -2.05 -15.66
C GLY A 464 11.25 -1.95 -17.17
N ALA A 465 12.54 -1.93 -17.52
CA ALA A 465 13.01 -1.54 -18.87
C ALA A 465 12.80 -2.61 -19.95
N GLU A 466 12.37 -3.79 -19.56
CA GLU A 466 12.07 -4.92 -20.43
C GLU A 466 10.57 -5.24 -20.49
N PHE A 467 9.73 -4.50 -19.75
CA PHE A 467 8.32 -4.80 -19.55
C PHE A 467 7.40 -3.74 -20.16
N ALA A 468 6.67 -4.16 -21.20
CA ALA A 468 5.66 -3.30 -21.81
C ALA A 468 4.44 -3.09 -20.88
N ASP A 469 4.30 -3.90 -19.84
CA ASP A 469 3.24 -3.84 -18.84
C ASP A 469 3.56 -2.90 -17.67
N GLY A 470 4.72 -2.23 -17.75
CA GLY A 470 5.23 -1.35 -16.70
C GLY A 470 5.98 -2.11 -15.62
N ASN A 471 6.26 -1.45 -14.50
CA ASN A 471 6.87 -2.09 -13.34
C ASN A 471 5.90 -3.07 -12.67
N ASN A 472 6.41 -3.94 -11.82
CA ASN A 472 5.62 -4.94 -11.13
C ASN A 472 5.96 -5.03 -9.64
N GLN A 473 5.04 -5.64 -8.89
CA GLN A 473 5.22 -6.00 -7.49
C GLN A 473 4.62 -7.40 -7.29
N GLU A 474 5.46 -8.36 -6.97
CA GLU A 474 5.06 -9.74 -6.76
C GLU A 474 4.77 -10.02 -5.29
N SER A 475 5.75 -9.76 -4.41
CA SER A 475 5.74 -10.18 -3.01
C SER A 475 5.41 -9.01 -2.07
N SER A 476 4.12 -8.65 -1.98
CA SER A 476 3.66 -7.60 -1.07
C SER A 476 4.01 -7.89 0.40
N SER A 477 4.00 -9.16 0.81
CA SER A 477 4.34 -9.57 2.17
C SER A 477 5.84 -9.40 2.50
N GLU A 478 6.75 -9.57 1.52
CA GLU A 478 8.18 -9.29 1.74
C GLU A 478 8.48 -7.78 1.75
N ALA A 479 7.70 -6.97 1.03
CA ALA A 479 7.75 -5.52 1.16
C ALA A 479 7.33 -5.08 2.57
N LEU A 480 6.21 -5.60 3.08
CA LEU A 480 5.77 -5.31 4.44
C LEU A 480 6.77 -5.81 5.50
N ASN A 481 7.47 -6.95 5.28
CA ASN A 481 8.59 -7.37 6.11
C ASN A 481 9.71 -6.32 6.15
N ALA A 482 10.05 -5.72 5.01
CA ALA A 482 11.10 -4.71 4.95
C ALA A 482 10.72 -3.44 5.72
N TYR A 483 9.46 -3.01 5.65
CA TYR A 483 9.00 -1.82 6.39
C TYR A 483 8.79 -2.10 7.87
N ALA A 484 8.30 -3.27 8.23
CA ALA A 484 8.27 -3.73 9.62
C ALA A 484 9.67 -3.76 10.24
N ALA A 485 10.69 -4.19 9.47
CA ALA A 485 12.08 -4.15 9.92
C ALA A 485 12.59 -2.73 10.21
N ILE A 486 12.13 -1.72 9.45
CA ILE A 486 12.45 -0.30 9.73
C ILE A 486 11.78 0.15 11.04
N ILE A 487 10.53 -0.23 11.28
CA ILE A 487 9.81 0.07 12.53
C ILE A 487 10.56 -0.53 13.72
N GLU A 488 10.89 -1.83 13.63
CA GLU A 488 11.65 -2.54 14.68
C GLU A 488 13.02 -1.90 14.90
N TRP A 489 13.77 -1.59 13.84
CA TRP A 489 15.07 -0.93 13.95
C TRP A 489 14.97 0.43 14.61
N GLY A 490 14.02 1.26 14.16
CA GLY A 490 13.82 2.59 14.73
C GLY A 490 13.45 2.56 16.21
N GLU A 491 12.56 1.66 16.61
CA GLU A 491 12.12 1.53 18.00
C GLU A 491 13.24 0.96 18.90
N TYR A 492 14.03 -0.02 18.42
CA TYR A 492 15.11 -0.62 19.22
C TYR A 492 16.39 0.22 19.30
N THR A 493 16.52 1.22 18.42
CA THR A 493 17.68 2.13 18.41
C THR A 493 17.36 3.55 18.85
N ASP A 494 16.15 3.79 19.40
CA ASP A 494 15.66 5.13 19.78
C ASP A 494 15.66 6.13 18.58
N ASN A 495 15.48 5.66 17.35
CA ASN A 495 15.40 6.49 16.14
C ASN A 495 13.94 6.66 15.71
N ALA A 496 13.25 7.63 16.35
CA ALA A 496 11.83 7.87 16.09
C ALA A 496 11.54 8.28 14.64
N GLU A 497 12.46 8.98 13.97
CA GLU A 497 12.30 9.39 12.57
C GLU A 497 12.20 8.17 11.63
N LEU A 498 13.08 7.18 11.78
CA LEU A 498 13.03 5.94 11.01
C LEU A 498 11.80 5.09 11.38
N ARG A 499 11.47 5.00 12.69
CA ARG A 499 10.26 4.30 13.12
C ARG A 499 9.01 4.88 12.47
N ASP A 500 8.82 6.20 12.55
CA ASP A 500 7.63 6.88 12.03
C ASP A 500 7.55 6.77 10.50
N PHE A 501 8.70 6.83 9.82
CA PHE A 501 8.78 6.57 8.38
C PHE A 501 8.42 5.12 8.04
N GLY A 502 8.94 4.16 8.79
CA GLY A 502 8.57 2.75 8.64
C GLY A 502 7.06 2.52 8.83
N VAL A 503 6.44 3.18 9.82
CA VAL A 503 4.98 3.12 10.04
C VAL A 503 4.22 3.71 8.86
N TYR A 504 4.66 4.86 8.32
CA TYR A 504 4.07 5.45 7.11
C TYR A 504 4.11 4.48 5.91
N LEU A 505 5.28 3.92 5.60
CA LEU A 505 5.46 2.99 4.49
C LEU A 505 4.59 1.73 4.68
N TYR A 506 4.69 1.10 5.85
CA TYR A 506 3.97 -0.12 6.20
C TYR A 506 2.46 0.08 6.10
N THR A 507 1.92 1.13 6.73
CA THR A 507 0.47 1.38 6.77
C THR A 507 -0.07 1.70 5.39
N THR A 508 0.62 2.53 4.62
CA THR A 508 0.17 2.93 3.28
C THR A 508 0.19 1.74 2.32
N GLU A 509 1.27 0.92 2.32
CA GLU A 509 1.36 -0.26 1.47
C GLU A 509 0.33 -1.33 1.87
N LEU A 510 0.10 -1.51 3.16
CA LEU A 510 -0.89 -2.43 3.66
C LEU A 510 -2.30 -2.11 3.12
N HIS A 511 -2.74 -0.85 3.19
CA HIS A 511 -4.02 -0.42 2.63
C HIS A 511 -4.08 -0.63 1.10
N ALA A 512 -3.01 -0.35 0.37
CA ALA A 512 -2.94 -0.63 -1.06
C ALA A 512 -2.97 -2.13 -1.37
N VAL A 513 -2.36 -2.98 -0.53
CA VAL A 513 -2.38 -4.44 -0.66
C VAL A 513 -3.80 -4.99 -0.48
N HIS A 514 -4.53 -4.52 0.52
CA HIS A 514 -5.94 -4.90 0.72
C HIS A 514 -6.83 -4.49 -0.45
N GLU A 515 -6.53 -3.36 -1.11
CA GLU A 515 -7.28 -2.88 -2.27
C GLU A 515 -6.94 -3.61 -3.58
N TYR A 516 -5.67 -3.93 -3.85
CA TYR A 516 -5.22 -4.34 -5.19
C TYR A 516 -4.76 -5.79 -5.31
N TRP A 517 -4.32 -6.42 -4.21
CA TRP A 517 -3.97 -7.83 -4.20
C TRP A 517 -5.12 -8.71 -3.75
N PHE A 518 -5.92 -8.24 -2.81
CA PHE A 518 -7.00 -9.03 -2.20
C PHE A 518 -8.40 -8.49 -2.49
N ASP A 519 -8.54 -7.22 -2.93
CA ASP A 519 -9.83 -6.55 -3.14
C ASP A 519 -10.82 -6.86 -2.00
N ALA A 520 -10.35 -6.64 -0.76
CA ALA A 520 -10.98 -7.15 0.45
C ALA A 520 -12.45 -6.75 0.60
N ASP A 521 -12.88 -5.65 0.00
CA ASP A 521 -14.28 -5.17 -0.01
C ASP A 521 -15.01 -5.39 -1.36
N ASP A 522 -14.42 -6.17 -2.28
CA ASP A 522 -15.00 -6.54 -3.59
C ASP A 522 -15.48 -5.33 -4.42
N THR A 523 -14.67 -4.26 -4.47
CA THR A 523 -15.04 -3.01 -5.16
C THR A 523 -14.12 -2.58 -6.29
N ASN A 524 -12.96 -3.18 -6.45
CA ASN A 524 -11.91 -2.74 -7.39
C ASN A 524 -11.71 -3.67 -8.57
N HIS A 525 -11.77 -4.97 -8.35
CA HIS A 525 -11.62 -5.94 -9.43
C HIS A 525 -12.89 -5.98 -10.30
N PRO A 526 -12.80 -6.16 -11.63
CA PRO A 526 -13.99 -6.26 -12.47
C PRO A 526 -14.72 -7.58 -12.25
N ASP A 527 -16.06 -7.59 -12.46
CA ASP A 527 -16.94 -8.77 -12.36
C ASP A 527 -16.46 -10.02 -13.14
N SER A 528 -15.55 -9.83 -14.07
CA SER A 528 -14.97 -10.89 -14.91
C SER A 528 -13.71 -11.53 -14.32
N TRP A 529 -13.17 -10.98 -13.24
CA TRP A 529 -12.08 -11.56 -12.49
C TRP A 529 -12.62 -12.59 -11.51
N ASP A 530 -12.26 -13.85 -11.73
CA ASP A 530 -12.83 -14.99 -11.00
C ASP A 530 -11.96 -15.39 -9.77
N TYR A 531 -11.10 -14.49 -9.25
CA TYR A 531 -10.14 -14.79 -8.18
C TYR A 531 -10.26 -13.80 -7.02
N ASP A 532 -10.06 -14.31 -5.80
CA ASP A 532 -9.99 -13.50 -4.57
C ASP A 532 -8.58 -12.93 -4.30
N THR A 533 -7.60 -13.20 -5.17
CA THR A 533 -6.23 -12.70 -5.04
C THR A 533 -5.58 -12.41 -6.38
N ALA A 534 -4.73 -11.38 -6.40
CA ALA A 534 -3.75 -11.17 -7.46
C ALA A 534 -2.38 -11.69 -6.98
N GLY A 535 -1.71 -12.52 -7.77
CA GLY A 535 -0.34 -12.97 -7.47
C GLY A 535 0.68 -11.85 -7.68
N MET A 536 0.50 -11.05 -8.75
CA MET A 536 1.34 -9.90 -9.09
C MET A 536 0.51 -8.71 -9.53
N VAL A 537 0.87 -7.51 -9.07
CA VAL A 537 0.34 -6.23 -9.55
C VAL A 537 1.36 -5.60 -10.50
N TRP A 538 0.87 -5.08 -11.64
CA TRP A 538 1.64 -4.43 -12.68
C TRP A 538 1.21 -2.97 -12.88
N GLY A 539 2.03 -2.17 -13.55
CA GLY A 539 1.67 -0.80 -13.88
C GLY A 539 0.35 -0.69 -14.65
N ASN A 540 0.06 -1.65 -15.53
CA ASN A 540 -1.16 -1.70 -16.36
C ASN A 540 -2.27 -2.63 -15.83
N GLY A 541 -2.09 -3.29 -14.68
CA GLY A 541 -3.10 -4.24 -14.21
C GLY A 541 -2.59 -5.23 -13.18
N TYR A 542 -3.05 -6.48 -13.25
CA TYR A 542 -2.67 -7.54 -12.31
C TYR A 542 -2.83 -8.92 -12.93
N ALA A 543 -2.19 -9.90 -12.30
CA ALA A 543 -2.16 -11.29 -12.77
C ALA A 543 -2.29 -12.29 -11.62
N TYR A 544 -3.06 -13.35 -11.84
CA TYR A 544 -3.05 -14.57 -11.01
C TYR A 544 -1.88 -15.45 -11.48
N ALA A 545 -0.67 -15.09 -11.09
CA ALA A 545 0.58 -15.72 -11.51
C ALA A 545 1.74 -15.36 -10.58
N THR A 546 2.81 -16.15 -10.66
CA THR A 546 4.14 -15.82 -10.14
C THR A 546 5.19 -15.94 -11.25
N TRP A 547 6.41 -15.45 -10.98
CA TRP A 547 7.50 -15.51 -11.95
C TRP A 547 8.01 -16.95 -12.26
N TRP A 548 7.93 -17.87 -11.29
CA TRP A 548 8.67 -19.14 -11.40
C TRP A 548 7.78 -20.39 -11.50
N THR A 549 6.51 -20.33 -11.15
CA THR A 549 5.62 -21.49 -11.13
C THR A 549 4.16 -21.11 -11.36
N ALA A 550 3.36 -22.08 -11.77
CA ALA A 550 1.92 -21.97 -11.87
C ALA A 550 1.22 -22.82 -10.77
N ASP A 551 1.97 -23.20 -9.72
CA ASP A 551 1.37 -23.88 -8.57
C ASP A 551 0.52 -22.91 -7.78
N GLU A 552 -0.72 -23.28 -7.48
CA GLU A 552 -1.70 -22.47 -6.80
C GLU A 552 -1.20 -22.01 -5.41
N GLU A 553 -0.53 -22.92 -4.67
CA GLU A 553 0.05 -22.60 -3.37
C GLU A 553 1.11 -21.48 -3.44
N ALA A 554 1.83 -21.39 -4.55
CA ALA A 554 2.83 -20.34 -4.74
C ALA A 554 2.17 -19.00 -5.11
N ILE A 555 1.12 -19.03 -5.96
CA ILE A 555 0.41 -17.83 -6.41
C ILE A 555 -0.23 -17.08 -5.22
N HIS A 556 -0.86 -17.83 -4.31
CA HIS A 556 -1.42 -17.26 -3.08
C HIS A 556 -0.30 -16.95 -2.07
N GLY A 557 0.55 -17.94 -1.79
CA GLY A 557 1.53 -17.89 -0.72
C GLY A 557 2.62 -16.85 -0.89
N ILE A 558 2.92 -16.39 -2.11
CA ILE A 558 3.94 -15.35 -2.34
C ILE A 558 3.59 -14.02 -1.67
N ASN A 559 2.31 -13.73 -1.50
CA ASN A 559 1.82 -12.56 -0.81
C ASN A 559 1.51 -12.79 0.68
N TRP A 560 1.84 -13.99 1.20
CA TRP A 560 1.72 -14.33 2.62
C TRP A 560 3.08 -14.53 3.29
N LEU A 561 4.10 -15.03 2.55
CA LEU A 561 5.41 -15.35 3.12
C LEU A 561 6.31 -14.11 3.28
N PRO A 562 7.12 -14.11 4.33
CA PRO A 562 7.07 -14.98 5.50
C PRO A 562 5.96 -14.54 6.46
N LEU A 563 5.21 -15.49 7.02
CA LEU A 563 4.22 -15.17 8.05
C LEU A 563 4.90 -14.92 9.39
N ALA A 564 4.68 -13.73 9.94
CA ALA A 564 5.23 -13.29 11.22
C ALA A 564 4.28 -12.25 11.87
N GLY A 565 4.68 -11.67 13.00
CA GLY A 565 3.80 -10.76 13.72
C GLY A 565 3.37 -9.48 12.97
N TYR A 566 4.06 -9.11 11.90
CA TYR A 566 3.64 -8.03 10.99
C TYR A 566 2.63 -8.51 9.92
N SER A 567 2.41 -9.81 9.78
CA SER A 567 1.44 -10.38 8.84
C SER A 567 0.03 -10.53 9.42
N LEU A 568 -0.20 -10.07 10.65
CA LEU A 568 -1.48 -10.23 11.34
C LEU A 568 -2.63 -9.46 10.67
N HIS A 569 -2.32 -8.43 9.88
CA HIS A 569 -3.28 -7.72 9.05
C HIS A 569 -4.05 -8.62 8.07
N LEU A 570 -3.49 -9.77 7.69
CA LEU A 570 -4.14 -10.75 6.80
C LEU A 570 -5.40 -11.38 7.43
N GLY A 571 -5.60 -11.23 8.72
CA GLY A 571 -6.74 -11.73 9.46
C GLY A 571 -7.72 -10.65 9.95
N TRP A 572 -7.56 -9.37 9.58
CA TRP A 572 -8.44 -8.29 10.06
C TRP A 572 -9.86 -8.36 9.50
N ASP A 573 -10.04 -8.87 8.32
CA ASP A 573 -11.36 -9.18 7.77
C ASP A 573 -11.65 -10.67 8.00
N ASP A 574 -12.74 -10.99 8.72
CA ASP A 574 -13.09 -12.36 9.08
C ASP A 574 -13.42 -13.24 7.85
N ALA A 575 -13.93 -12.64 6.78
CA ALA A 575 -14.39 -13.35 5.58
C ALA A 575 -13.27 -13.54 4.54
N ALA A 576 -12.37 -12.58 4.39
CA ALA A 576 -11.37 -12.58 3.33
C ALA A 576 -10.36 -13.76 3.43
N PRO A 577 -9.80 -14.11 4.61
CA PRO A 577 -8.91 -15.28 4.73
C PRO A 577 -9.62 -16.61 4.42
N GLU A 578 -10.91 -16.75 4.77
CA GLU A 578 -11.66 -17.95 4.45
C GLU A 578 -11.92 -18.04 2.94
N ALA A 579 -12.40 -16.97 2.31
CA ALA A 579 -12.66 -16.93 0.87
C ALA A 579 -11.39 -17.25 0.06
N ASN A 580 -10.26 -16.58 0.39
CA ASN A 580 -8.97 -16.79 -0.27
C ASN A 580 -8.43 -18.22 -0.10
N TYR A 581 -8.56 -18.81 1.10
CA TYR A 581 -8.17 -20.20 1.34
C TYR A 581 -9.07 -21.19 0.59
N ASP A 582 -10.39 -20.97 0.58
CA ASP A 582 -11.37 -21.80 -0.12
C ASP A 582 -11.17 -21.72 -1.64
N GLU A 583 -10.82 -20.57 -2.18
CA GLU A 583 -10.40 -20.39 -3.56
C GLU A 583 -9.17 -21.24 -3.88
N LEU A 584 -8.11 -21.14 -3.07
CA LEU A 584 -6.90 -21.95 -3.22
C LEU A 584 -7.24 -23.44 -3.28
N VAL A 585 -8.07 -23.93 -2.35
CA VAL A 585 -8.50 -25.34 -2.31
C VAL A 585 -9.31 -25.69 -3.57
N ALA A 586 -10.20 -24.82 -4.03
CA ALA A 586 -11.01 -25.05 -5.23
C ALA A 586 -10.15 -25.12 -6.49
N ASN A 587 -9.20 -24.20 -6.66
CA ASN A 587 -8.31 -24.12 -7.83
C ASN A 587 -7.32 -25.29 -7.84
N LYS A 588 -6.74 -25.63 -6.69
CA LYS A 588 -5.89 -26.81 -6.53
C LYS A 588 -6.66 -28.12 -6.68
N GLY A 589 -7.94 -28.13 -6.32
CA GLY A 589 -8.81 -29.32 -6.31
C GLY A 589 -8.57 -30.25 -5.13
N THR A 590 -7.85 -29.83 -4.12
CA THR A 590 -7.55 -30.56 -2.87
C THR A 590 -7.03 -29.58 -1.81
N ASP A 591 -7.26 -29.92 -0.55
CA ASP A 591 -6.65 -29.28 0.63
C ASP A 591 -5.40 -30.02 1.15
N GLU A 592 -4.89 -30.99 0.38
CA GLU A 592 -3.66 -31.73 0.62
C GLU A 592 -2.50 -31.03 -0.13
N PHE A 593 -1.92 -30.02 0.48
CA PHE A 593 -0.84 -29.23 -0.12
C PHE A 593 0.50 -29.96 -0.11
N SER A 594 1.28 -29.75 -1.15
CA SER A 594 2.64 -30.32 -1.30
C SER A 594 3.73 -29.26 -1.45
N TYR A 595 3.34 -28.03 -1.76
CA TYR A 595 4.20 -26.87 -1.84
C TYR A 595 3.85 -25.94 -0.68
N TRP A 596 4.80 -25.62 0.18
CA TRP A 596 4.64 -24.78 1.38
C TRP A 596 3.45 -25.16 2.28
N PRO A 597 3.24 -26.42 2.66
CA PRO A 597 2.06 -26.81 3.42
C PRO A 597 1.96 -26.12 4.78
N ASP A 598 3.08 -25.84 5.43
CA ASP A 598 3.17 -25.08 6.68
C ASP A 598 2.65 -23.64 6.51
N LEU A 599 3.03 -22.94 5.44
CA LEU A 599 2.51 -21.61 5.11
C LEU A 599 0.98 -21.64 4.94
N MET A 600 0.49 -22.65 4.20
CA MET A 600 -0.96 -22.81 3.99
C MET A 600 -1.73 -23.02 5.30
N TRP A 601 -1.17 -23.83 6.22
CA TRP A 601 -1.80 -24.04 7.54
C TRP A 601 -1.70 -22.82 8.44
N MET A 602 -0.59 -22.08 8.40
CA MET A 602 -0.43 -20.84 9.15
C MET A 602 -1.43 -19.77 8.67
N TYR A 603 -1.66 -19.68 7.35
CA TYR A 603 -2.68 -18.80 6.80
C TYR A 603 -4.11 -19.25 7.14
N ARG A 604 -4.41 -20.56 7.03
CA ARG A 604 -5.71 -21.12 7.43
C ARG A 604 -6.08 -20.78 8.88
N ALA A 605 -5.09 -20.63 9.75
CA ALA A 605 -5.34 -20.31 11.16
C ALA A 605 -5.97 -18.92 11.37
N PHE A 606 -5.94 -18.02 10.39
CA PHE A 606 -6.66 -16.74 10.48
C PHE A 606 -8.18 -16.90 10.40
N SER A 607 -8.69 -17.95 9.75
CA SER A 607 -10.14 -18.21 9.63
C SER A 607 -10.60 -19.47 10.40
N ASP A 608 -9.76 -20.50 10.50
CA ASP A 608 -10.09 -21.75 11.25
C ASP A 608 -8.82 -22.34 11.88
N GLY A 609 -8.49 -21.84 13.07
CA GLY A 609 -7.32 -22.32 13.82
C GLY A 609 -7.40 -23.80 14.19
N GLN A 610 -8.62 -24.38 14.36
CA GLN A 610 -8.76 -25.80 14.67
C GLN A 610 -8.48 -26.69 13.45
N ASP A 611 -8.95 -26.29 12.25
CA ASP A 611 -8.65 -27.00 11.00
C ASP A 611 -7.16 -26.96 10.69
N ALA A 612 -6.52 -25.79 10.90
CA ALA A 612 -5.07 -25.63 10.76
C ALA A 612 -4.28 -26.61 11.65
N VAL A 613 -4.67 -26.70 12.92
CA VAL A 613 -4.05 -27.65 13.87
C VAL A 613 -4.29 -29.09 13.45
N ASP A 614 -5.52 -29.47 13.07
CA ASP A 614 -5.83 -30.85 12.66
C ASP A 614 -5.01 -31.26 11.41
N LYS A 615 -4.82 -30.37 10.45
CA LYS A 615 -4.00 -30.59 9.25
C LYS A 615 -2.51 -30.74 9.58
N PHE A 616 -1.98 -29.87 10.44
CA PHE A 616 -0.59 -29.97 10.93
C PHE A 616 -0.38 -31.30 11.66
N GLU A 617 -1.23 -31.64 12.66
CA GLU A 617 -1.10 -32.85 13.45
C GLU A 617 -1.17 -34.13 12.60
N ALA A 618 -1.97 -34.11 11.53
CA ALA A 618 -2.06 -35.25 10.60
C ALA A 618 -0.78 -35.49 9.80
N ARG A 619 0.06 -34.47 9.60
CA ARG A 619 1.20 -34.51 8.69
C ARG A 619 2.53 -34.01 9.28
N LYS A 620 2.59 -33.61 10.52
CA LYS A 620 3.74 -32.95 11.18
C LYS A 620 5.10 -33.61 11.00
N ASP A 621 5.13 -34.92 10.72
CA ASP A 621 6.36 -35.69 10.48
C ASP A 621 6.66 -35.94 8.99
N GLU A 622 5.78 -35.48 8.07
CA GLU A 622 5.80 -35.91 6.65
C GLU A 622 5.88 -34.75 5.65
N TYR A 623 5.93 -33.49 6.11
CA TYR A 623 6.00 -32.33 5.21
C TYR A 623 7.41 -31.71 5.16
N GLU A 624 7.69 -31.05 4.04
CA GLU A 624 8.87 -30.20 3.87
C GLU A 624 8.53 -28.79 4.33
N VAL A 625 9.31 -28.23 5.25
CA VAL A 625 9.11 -26.91 5.82
C VAL A 625 9.53 -25.86 4.78
N GLU A 626 8.78 -24.78 4.62
CA GLU A 626 9.15 -23.64 3.79
C GLU A 626 10.47 -23.02 4.30
N GLY A 627 11.34 -22.55 3.37
CA GLY A 627 12.73 -22.16 3.70
C GLY A 627 12.86 -21.02 4.73
N GLY A 628 11.87 -20.14 4.81
CA GLY A 628 11.81 -19.03 5.79
C GLY A 628 11.12 -19.38 7.11
N HIS A 629 10.63 -20.62 7.29
CA HIS A 629 9.91 -21.07 8.47
C HIS A 629 10.61 -22.19 9.24
N THR A 630 10.07 -22.53 10.40
CA THR A 630 10.44 -23.72 11.17
C THR A 630 9.18 -24.43 11.66
N ARG A 631 9.30 -25.72 11.92
CA ARG A 631 8.21 -26.50 12.52
C ARG A 631 7.79 -25.91 13.88
N ALA A 632 8.73 -25.38 14.65
CA ALA A 632 8.45 -24.69 15.92
C ALA A 632 7.57 -23.47 15.71
N GLN A 633 7.86 -22.66 14.68
CA GLN A 633 7.06 -21.47 14.36
C GLN A 633 5.66 -21.84 13.89
N THR A 634 5.53 -22.77 12.95
CA THR A 634 4.23 -23.26 12.48
C THR A 634 3.36 -23.76 13.65
N TYR A 635 3.94 -24.61 14.51
CA TYR A 635 3.26 -25.17 15.68
C TYR A 635 2.80 -24.08 16.64
N HIS A 636 3.68 -23.16 17.00
CA HIS A 636 3.38 -22.05 17.90
C HIS A 636 2.30 -21.12 17.31
N TRP A 637 2.42 -20.76 16.03
CA TRP A 637 1.50 -19.87 15.31
C TRP A 637 0.06 -20.39 15.31
N ILE A 638 -0.15 -21.60 14.81
CA ILE A 638 -1.51 -22.13 14.63
C ILE A 638 -2.21 -22.40 15.96
N TYR A 639 -1.47 -22.79 16.99
CA TYR A 639 -2.05 -23.00 18.30
C TYR A 639 -2.39 -21.69 19.05
N ASN A 640 -1.60 -20.63 18.85
CA ASN A 640 -1.90 -19.32 19.39
C ASN A 640 -3.14 -18.72 18.72
N LEU A 641 -3.23 -18.70 17.40
CA LEU A 641 -4.41 -18.20 16.69
C LEU A 641 -5.66 -19.02 17.04
N ARG A 642 -5.53 -20.34 17.15
CA ARG A 642 -6.65 -21.14 17.65
C ARG A 642 -7.13 -20.72 19.03
N ALA A 643 -6.23 -20.34 19.92
CA ALA A 643 -6.57 -19.97 21.30
C ALA A 643 -7.07 -18.52 21.44
N MET A 644 -6.51 -17.59 20.69
CA MET A 644 -6.84 -16.16 20.77
C MET A 644 -7.94 -15.73 19.78
N GLY A 645 -8.16 -16.51 18.70
CA GLY A 645 -9.04 -16.14 17.60
C GLY A 645 -8.34 -15.32 16.51
N THR A 646 -9.14 -14.60 15.72
CA THR A 646 -8.68 -13.79 14.59
C THR A 646 -8.14 -12.43 15.07
N PRO A 647 -7.14 -11.84 14.37
CA PRO A 647 -6.76 -10.46 14.62
C PRO A 647 -7.92 -9.48 14.36
N ASP A 648 -8.09 -8.52 15.26
CA ASP A 648 -9.12 -7.47 15.19
C ASP A 648 -8.41 -6.15 14.85
N GLY A 649 -8.62 -5.64 13.64
CA GLY A 649 -8.02 -4.40 13.14
C GLY A 649 -8.74 -3.12 13.58
N ASP A 650 -9.94 -3.23 14.13
CA ASP A 650 -10.77 -2.08 14.51
C ASP A 650 -10.31 -1.41 15.82
N ILE A 651 -9.50 -2.12 16.62
CA ILE A 651 -9.02 -1.61 17.90
C ILE A 651 -7.55 -1.24 17.79
N THR A 652 -7.27 0.05 17.86
CA THR A 652 -5.94 0.62 17.81
C THR A 652 -5.32 0.83 19.20
N ALA A 653 -4.01 1.15 19.27
CA ALA A 653 -3.34 1.45 20.53
C ALA A 653 -2.22 2.50 20.38
N ASP A 654 -1.88 3.17 21.48
CA ASP A 654 -0.88 4.26 21.58
C ASP A 654 0.58 3.78 21.52
N THR A 655 0.86 2.65 20.87
CA THR A 655 2.20 2.06 20.74
C THR A 655 2.36 1.40 19.36
N PRO A 656 3.57 1.34 18.76
CA PRO A 656 3.72 0.68 17.46
C PRO A 656 3.59 -0.85 17.53
N PHE A 657 3.82 -1.47 18.68
CA PHE A 657 3.81 -2.93 18.83
C PHE A 657 2.62 -3.40 19.65
N TYR A 658 1.53 -3.67 18.97
CA TYR A 658 0.31 -4.21 19.55
C TYR A 658 -0.48 -5.03 18.54
N GLN A 659 -1.41 -5.82 19.06
CA GLN A 659 -2.49 -6.46 18.31
C GLN A 659 -3.61 -6.82 19.27
N VAL A 660 -4.83 -6.80 18.77
CA VAL A 660 -6.00 -7.37 19.46
C VAL A 660 -6.46 -8.60 18.70
N PHE A 661 -6.91 -9.62 19.40
CA PHE A 661 -7.48 -10.82 18.79
C PHE A 661 -8.87 -11.06 19.39
N SER A 662 -9.79 -11.62 18.60
CA SER A 662 -11.14 -11.98 19.03
C SER A 662 -11.46 -13.43 18.69
N ASP A 663 -12.03 -14.18 19.66
CA ASP A 663 -12.60 -15.50 19.41
C ASP A 663 -14.14 -15.44 19.24
N GLY A 664 -14.71 -14.23 19.11
CA GLY A 664 -16.14 -13.94 19.05
C GLY A 664 -16.83 -13.93 20.41
N THR A 665 -16.10 -14.18 21.51
CA THR A 665 -16.64 -14.12 22.88
C THR A 665 -15.72 -13.35 23.82
N GLN A 666 -14.43 -13.34 23.53
CA GLN A 666 -13.41 -12.71 24.33
C GLN A 666 -12.35 -12.07 23.43
N ARG A 667 -11.88 -10.88 23.79
CA ARG A 667 -10.73 -10.23 23.19
C ARG A 667 -9.47 -10.52 23.97
N THR A 668 -8.37 -10.75 23.26
CA THR A 668 -7.01 -10.84 23.82
C THR A 668 -6.20 -9.65 23.32
N TYR A 669 -5.89 -8.73 24.22
CA TYR A 669 -5.06 -7.56 23.96
C TYR A 669 -3.59 -7.92 24.17
N VAL A 670 -2.76 -7.62 23.20
CA VAL A 670 -1.33 -7.92 23.22
C VAL A 670 -0.56 -6.64 22.93
N ALA A 671 0.46 -6.35 23.73
CA ALA A 671 1.38 -5.25 23.43
C ALA A 671 2.81 -5.61 23.85
N TYR A 672 3.79 -5.10 23.09
CA TYR A 672 5.20 -5.20 23.42
C TYR A 672 5.77 -3.82 23.73
N ASN A 673 6.53 -3.73 24.83
CA ASN A 673 7.22 -2.53 25.24
C ASN A 673 8.73 -2.68 25.04
N ALA A 674 9.28 -2.02 24.03
CA ALA A 674 10.71 -2.02 23.75
C ALA A 674 11.53 -1.12 24.70
N GLY A 675 10.86 -0.26 25.47
CA GLY A 675 11.49 0.68 26.42
C GLY A 675 12.09 0.01 27.65
N ASP A 676 12.92 0.73 28.37
CA ASP A 676 13.64 0.28 29.57
C ASP A 676 12.85 0.44 30.89
N SER A 677 11.60 0.87 30.82
CA SER A 677 10.68 1.06 31.96
C SER A 677 9.27 0.58 31.62
N GLU A 678 8.51 0.18 32.64
CA GLU A 678 7.10 -0.20 32.50
C GLU A 678 6.30 0.94 31.81
N ARG A 679 5.43 0.57 30.88
CA ARG A 679 4.51 1.47 30.17
C ARG A 679 3.08 0.96 30.31
N THR A 680 2.12 1.86 30.43
CA THR A 680 0.71 1.54 30.21
C THR A 680 0.37 1.83 28.78
N VAL A 681 -0.11 0.85 28.05
CA VAL A 681 -0.63 0.96 26.69
C VAL A 681 -2.14 1.15 26.77
N SER A 682 -2.65 2.15 26.06
CA SER A 682 -4.08 2.47 26.01
C SER A 682 -4.61 2.08 24.63
N PHE A 683 -5.68 1.29 24.62
CA PHE A 683 -6.39 0.87 23.42
C PHE A 683 -7.57 1.81 23.17
N SER A 684 -8.00 1.92 21.91
CA SER A 684 -9.05 2.85 21.47
C SER A 684 -10.42 2.57 22.10
N ASP A 685 -10.69 1.33 22.51
CA ASP A 685 -11.90 0.92 23.25
C ASP A 685 -11.85 1.25 24.76
N GLY A 686 -10.78 1.90 25.22
CA GLY A 686 -10.57 2.29 26.62
C GLY A 686 -9.86 1.24 27.47
N THR A 687 -9.54 0.07 26.94
CA THR A 687 -8.74 -0.96 27.64
C THR A 687 -7.33 -0.46 27.90
N GLN A 688 -6.79 -0.77 29.07
CA GLN A 688 -5.42 -0.41 29.45
C GLN A 688 -4.62 -1.66 29.83
N LEU A 689 -3.40 -1.76 29.30
CA LEU A 689 -2.48 -2.86 29.55
C LEU A 689 -1.14 -2.33 30.11
N SER A 690 -0.76 -2.79 31.31
CA SER A 690 0.57 -2.48 31.85
C SER A 690 1.58 -3.47 31.28
N VAL A 691 2.57 -2.94 30.55
CA VAL A 691 3.59 -3.74 29.86
C VAL A 691 4.96 -3.46 30.50
N PRO A 692 5.60 -4.45 31.14
CA PRO A 692 6.94 -4.28 31.71
C PRO A 692 7.98 -3.93 30.66
N ALA A 693 9.12 -3.39 31.11
CA ALA A 693 10.25 -3.05 30.25
C ALA A 693 10.74 -4.26 29.44
N ASN A 694 11.04 -4.08 28.15
CA ASN A 694 11.55 -5.11 27.23
C ASN A 694 10.73 -6.42 27.29
N SER A 695 9.41 -6.29 27.34
CA SER A 695 8.50 -7.43 27.52
C SER A 695 7.25 -7.30 26.67
N LEU A 696 6.68 -8.46 26.35
CA LEU A 696 5.34 -8.57 25.84
C LEU A 696 4.39 -8.86 27.01
N ALA A 697 3.19 -8.29 26.98
CA ALA A 697 2.13 -8.57 27.94
C ALA A 697 0.81 -8.81 27.21
N THR A 698 -0.06 -9.60 27.86
CA THR A 698 -1.41 -9.90 27.38
C THR A 698 -2.44 -9.56 28.47
N ALA A 699 -3.65 -9.23 28.03
CA ALA A 699 -4.82 -9.14 28.89
C ALA A 699 -6.04 -9.64 28.11
N THR A 700 -7.00 -10.24 28.84
CA THR A 700 -8.27 -10.66 28.26
C THR A 700 -9.39 -9.75 28.74
N GLY A 701 -10.29 -9.38 27.80
CA GLY A 701 -11.52 -8.65 28.08
C GLY A 701 -12.71 -9.33 27.44
N ASP A 702 -13.91 -9.03 27.91
CA ASP A 702 -15.12 -9.51 27.24
C ASP A 702 -15.15 -8.86 25.85
N ASP A 703 -15.30 -9.67 24.82
CA ASP A 703 -15.67 -9.20 23.51
C ASP A 703 -17.10 -8.68 23.67
N GLY A 704 -17.37 -7.40 23.50
CA GLY A 704 -18.68 -6.78 23.74
C GLY A 704 -19.86 -7.39 22.96
N GLY A 705 -19.73 -8.64 22.48
CA GLY A 705 -20.76 -9.49 21.92
C GLY A 705 -21.78 -9.88 22.97
N ASP A 706 -22.99 -9.42 22.81
CA ASP A 706 -24.19 -9.62 23.60
C ASP A 706 -24.41 -11.07 24.05
N GLY A 707 -24.13 -11.36 25.31
CA GLY A 707 -24.40 -12.61 26.01
C GLY A 707 -25.23 -12.39 27.27
N GLY A 708 -26.55 -12.27 27.11
CA GLY A 708 -27.49 -12.18 28.20
C GLY A 708 -27.50 -13.43 29.06
N ASP A 709 -27.44 -13.33 30.36
CA ASP A 709 -28.42 -13.68 31.42
C ASP A 709 -27.78 -14.04 32.76
N GLY A 710 -28.16 -13.28 33.75
CA GLY A 710 -28.56 -13.86 35.02
C GLY A 710 -27.65 -13.83 36.20
N GLY A 711 -27.82 -12.83 37.10
CA GLY A 711 -27.70 -13.15 38.54
C GLY A 711 -27.12 -12.11 39.47
N ASP A 712 -27.89 -11.12 39.80
CA ASP A 712 -28.11 -10.47 41.11
C ASP A 712 -26.95 -10.31 42.09
N GLY A 713 -26.63 -9.03 42.38
CA GLY A 713 -26.17 -8.66 43.71
C GLY A 713 -25.10 -7.58 43.85
N GLY A 714 -25.47 -6.29 43.89
CA GLY A 714 -24.86 -5.35 44.84
C GLY A 714 -24.01 -4.19 44.38
N ASP A 715 -24.70 -3.11 44.05
CA ASP A 715 -24.43 -1.72 44.46
C ASP A 715 -23.09 -1.02 44.20
N GLY A 716 -23.19 -0.03 43.32
CA GLY A 716 -22.49 1.23 43.47
C GLY A 716 -21.50 1.65 42.36
N GLY A 717 -21.93 2.41 41.37
CA GLY A 717 -21.06 3.30 40.63
C GLY A 717 -21.48 3.52 39.18
N ASP A 718 -21.82 4.74 38.84
CA ASP A 718 -22.29 5.32 37.60
C ASP A 718 -21.60 4.76 36.34
N GLY A 719 -22.32 3.95 35.59
CA GLY A 719 -22.07 3.62 34.21
C GLY A 719 -23.21 4.19 33.38
N ASN A 720 -22.90 4.92 32.36
CA ASN A 720 -23.85 5.54 31.44
C ASN A 720 -24.50 4.43 30.60
N ASP A 721 -25.69 4.01 30.98
CA ASP A 721 -26.53 3.13 30.14
C ASP A 721 -27.01 3.96 28.94
N GLY A 722 -26.80 3.43 27.71
CA GLY A 722 -27.22 4.09 26.48
C GLY A 722 -28.70 4.53 26.52
N GLU A 723 -29.02 5.68 25.95
CA GLU A 723 -30.39 6.18 25.88
C GLU A 723 -31.23 5.33 24.91
N THR A 724 -32.40 4.89 25.33
CA THR A 724 -33.33 4.10 24.52
C THR A 724 -34.54 4.90 24.12
N TYR A 725 -34.87 4.87 22.84
CA TYR A 725 -36.07 5.50 22.24
C TYR A 725 -37.00 4.44 21.69
N SER A 726 -38.30 4.73 21.62
CA SER A 726 -39.28 3.80 21.05
C SER A 726 -40.50 4.52 20.50
N GLY A 727 -41.22 3.86 19.64
CA GLY A 727 -42.44 4.39 19.04
C GLY A 727 -43.38 3.29 18.56
N ASP A 728 -44.53 3.69 17.99
CA ASP A 728 -45.62 2.83 17.57
C ASP A 728 -45.88 2.86 16.05
N ALA A 729 -44.96 3.38 15.24
CA ALA A 729 -45.02 3.28 13.78
C ALA A 729 -44.80 1.80 13.37
N GLY A 730 -45.56 1.28 12.44
CA GLY A 730 -45.56 -0.13 12.12
C GLY A 730 -46.08 -0.99 13.29
N ASP A 731 -45.42 -2.11 13.60
CA ASP A 731 -45.68 -2.95 14.79
C ASP A 731 -44.93 -2.45 16.05
N GLY A 732 -44.41 -1.20 15.99
CA GLY A 732 -43.57 -0.61 16.99
C GLY A 732 -42.09 -0.66 16.56
N TRP A 733 -41.24 0.06 17.28
CA TRP A 733 -39.80 0.07 17.07
C TRP A 733 -39.08 0.46 18.37
N THR A 734 -37.82 0.07 18.48
CA THR A 734 -36.91 0.54 19.52
C THR A 734 -35.59 0.98 18.90
N ALA A 735 -34.92 1.98 19.47
CA ALA A 735 -33.59 2.37 19.08
C ALA A 735 -32.78 2.68 20.36
N THR A 736 -31.54 2.27 20.37
CA THR A 736 -30.60 2.55 21.47
C THR A 736 -29.42 3.31 20.89
N VAL A 737 -28.96 4.33 21.60
CA VAL A 737 -27.71 5.02 21.26
C VAL A 737 -26.75 4.85 22.45
N SER A 738 -25.55 4.34 22.16
CA SER A 738 -24.48 4.20 23.15
C SER A 738 -23.46 5.34 23.00
N ASP A 739 -22.57 5.46 23.96
CA ASP A 739 -21.43 6.40 23.92
C ASP A 739 -20.65 6.22 22.61
N GLY A 740 -20.24 7.34 21.99
CA GLY A 740 -19.59 7.33 20.68
C GLY A 740 -20.55 7.42 19.49
N GLY A 741 -21.89 7.61 19.72
CA GLY A 741 -22.85 7.83 18.63
C GLY A 741 -23.26 6.59 17.86
N HIS A 742 -23.03 5.41 18.41
CA HIS A 742 -23.50 4.14 17.82
C HIS A 742 -25.01 3.96 18.03
N TRP A 743 -25.76 3.86 16.93
CA TRP A 743 -27.21 3.72 16.87
C TRP A 743 -27.59 2.31 16.48
N GLU A 744 -28.35 1.62 17.33
CA GLU A 744 -28.98 0.35 17.04
C GLU A 744 -30.50 0.55 16.91
N PHE A 745 -31.09 0.03 15.83
CA PHE A 745 -32.51 0.21 15.51
C PHE A 745 -33.18 -1.15 15.28
N ASP A 746 -34.19 -1.45 16.09
CA ASP A 746 -35.03 -2.64 15.93
C ASP A 746 -36.45 -2.19 15.48
N PRO A 747 -36.85 -2.48 14.23
CA PRO A 747 -38.17 -2.18 13.72
C PRO A 747 -39.31 -3.06 14.31
N ASN A 748 -39.03 -4.07 15.13
CA ASN A 748 -39.91 -5.11 15.62
C ASN A 748 -40.65 -5.90 14.52
N ASP A 749 -40.47 -5.55 13.26
CA ASP A 749 -40.93 -6.20 12.05
C ASP A 749 -39.72 -6.64 11.21
N ALA A 750 -39.87 -7.64 10.37
CA ALA A 750 -38.83 -7.99 9.41
C ALA A 750 -38.70 -6.87 8.35
N ALA A 751 -37.70 -6.01 8.50
CA ALA A 751 -37.36 -4.98 7.52
C ALA A 751 -36.15 -5.51 6.69
N ASP A 752 -36.22 -5.31 5.36
CA ASP A 752 -35.08 -5.64 4.48
C ASP A 752 -34.02 -4.53 4.52
N TRP A 753 -34.39 -3.33 4.98
CA TRP A 753 -33.48 -2.21 5.14
C TRP A 753 -34.03 -1.15 6.11
N ALA A 754 -33.16 -0.38 6.74
CA ALA A 754 -33.49 0.82 7.54
C ALA A 754 -32.48 1.95 7.23
N ASP A 755 -32.95 3.20 7.38
CA ASP A 755 -32.13 4.41 7.32
C ASP A 755 -32.31 5.17 8.64
N VAL A 756 -31.25 5.63 9.25
CA VAL A 756 -31.28 6.67 10.27
C VAL A 756 -31.15 8.03 9.59
N GLN A 757 -31.92 9.02 10.03
CA GLN A 757 -31.87 10.36 9.48
C GLN A 757 -31.67 11.38 10.59
N PHE A 758 -30.71 12.28 10.38
CA PHE A 758 -30.33 13.33 11.32
C PHE A 758 -30.66 14.70 10.75
N ASP A 759 -31.01 15.65 11.62
CA ASP A 759 -31.18 17.07 11.28
C ASP A 759 -30.53 17.93 12.35
N ASP A 760 -29.42 18.56 12.00
CA ASP A 760 -28.69 19.54 12.82
C ASP A 760 -29.17 21.00 12.63
N GLY A 761 -30.32 21.20 11.98
CA GLY A 761 -30.86 22.48 11.59
C GLY A 761 -30.64 22.86 10.12
N GLY A 762 -29.96 22.03 9.36
CA GLY A 762 -29.70 22.13 7.91
C GLY A 762 -30.69 21.34 7.04
N GLY A 763 -31.49 20.47 7.65
CA GLY A 763 -32.42 19.56 6.98
C GLY A 763 -32.01 18.11 7.14
N TRP A 764 -32.94 17.17 6.94
CA TRP A 764 -32.74 15.74 7.15
C TRP A 764 -31.71 15.14 6.18
N VAL A 765 -30.66 14.54 6.72
CA VAL A 765 -29.67 13.73 5.99
C VAL A 765 -29.82 12.29 6.42
N GLY A 766 -30.00 11.35 5.46
CA GLY A 766 -30.25 9.94 5.72
C GLY A 766 -29.04 9.08 5.45
N TYR A 767 -28.80 8.11 6.33
CA TYR A 767 -27.72 7.14 6.23
C TYR A 767 -28.31 5.74 6.25
N ARG A 768 -27.88 4.87 5.32
CA ARG A 768 -28.26 3.46 5.30
C ARG A 768 -27.62 2.77 6.51
N MET A 769 -28.41 2.07 7.29
CA MET A 769 -27.96 1.28 8.42
C MET A 769 -27.56 -0.12 7.97
N ALA A 770 -26.46 -0.64 8.47
CA ALA A 770 -26.06 -2.03 8.25
C ALA A 770 -27.01 -2.98 8.98
N ALA A 771 -27.35 -4.11 8.37
CA ALA A 771 -28.19 -5.12 9.01
C ALA A 771 -27.32 -5.97 9.97
N ASP A 772 -27.78 -6.12 11.21
CA ASP A 772 -27.11 -6.93 12.22
C ASP A 772 -28.14 -7.81 12.96
N GLY A 773 -28.06 -9.15 12.78
CA GLY A 773 -28.79 -10.17 13.55
C GLY A 773 -30.30 -10.03 13.68
N GLY A 774 -30.95 -9.07 13.03
CA GLY A 774 -32.38 -8.72 13.13
C GLY A 774 -32.61 -7.26 13.51
N THR A 775 -31.58 -6.54 13.87
CA THR A 775 -31.55 -5.09 14.06
C THR A 775 -30.82 -4.41 12.90
N HIS A 776 -30.72 -3.09 12.94
CA HIS A 776 -29.96 -2.28 11.98
C HIS A 776 -29.10 -1.30 12.76
N VAL A 777 -27.83 -1.20 12.39
CA VAL A 777 -26.83 -0.40 13.11
C VAL A 777 -26.26 0.72 12.24
N HIS A 778 -25.90 1.83 12.87
CA HIS A 778 -25.17 2.94 12.25
C HIS A 778 -24.36 3.66 13.32
N THR A 779 -23.10 3.97 13.02
CA THR A 779 -22.27 4.82 13.89
C THR A 779 -22.12 6.18 13.26
N ARG A 780 -22.36 7.22 14.05
CA ARG A 780 -22.09 8.60 13.69
C ARG A 780 -21.02 9.12 14.64
N ASP A 781 -20.04 9.84 14.13
CA ASP A 781 -19.06 10.52 14.96
C ASP A 781 -19.76 11.40 15.99
N ALA A 782 -19.33 11.31 17.23
CA ALA A 782 -19.92 12.05 18.33
C ALA A 782 -19.80 13.56 18.06
N ALA A 783 -20.92 14.25 18.09
CA ALA A 783 -20.92 15.70 18.26
C ALA A 783 -20.32 16.06 19.64
N ASP A 784 -19.79 17.29 19.79
CA ASP A 784 -19.26 17.73 21.08
C ASP A 784 -20.28 17.54 22.22
N ASP A 785 -19.84 17.12 23.41
CA ASP A 785 -20.65 16.91 24.60
C ASP A 785 -21.60 18.11 24.83
N GLY A 786 -22.88 17.84 24.74
CA GLY A 786 -23.94 18.85 24.95
C GLY A 786 -24.60 19.37 23.67
N ASP A 787 -24.19 18.92 22.50
CA ASP A 787 -24.93 19.22 21.25
C ASP A 787 -26.20 18.37 21.18
N SER A 788 -27.25 18.90 20.55
CA SER A 788 -28.51 18.20 20.35
C SER A 788 -28.82 18.06 18.85
N ILE A 789 -29.30 16.88 18.49
CA ILE A 789 -29.66 16.58 17.12
C ILE A 789 -31.04 15.92 17.05
N ASP A 790 -31.83 16.30 16.04
CA ASP A 790 -33.09 15.61 15.77
C ASP A 790 -32.85 14.35 14.94
N VAL A 791 -33.43 13.23 15.38
CA VAL A 791 -33.22 11.89 14.80
C VAL A 791 -34.58 11.29 14.42
N ARG A 792 -34.63 10.54 13.32
CA ARG A 792 -35.74 9.67 12.96
C ARG A 792 -35.26 8.47 12.16
N PHE A 793 -36.07 7.41 12.11
CA PHE A 793 -35.80 6.23 11.33
C PHE A 793 -36.78 6.06 10.17
N VAL A 794 -36.33 5.49 9.07
CA VAL A 794 -37.12 5.12 7.90
C VAL A 794 -36.80 3.69 7.54
N TRP A 795 -37.78 2.80 7.43
CA TRP A 795 -37.55 1.40 7.07
C TRP A 795 -38.65 0.87 6.18
N ASP A 796 -38.44 -0.26 5.53
CA ASP A 796 -39.44 -0.87 4.67
C ASP A 796 -40.47 -1.70 5.48
N ASP A 797 -41.64 -1.93 4.89
CA ASP A 797 -42.73 -2.70 5.48
C ASP A 797 -42.79 -4.15 4.99
N GLY A 798 -41.71 -4.65 4.35
CA GLY A 798 -41.64 -5.97 3.74
C GLY A 798 -42.60 -6.21 2.57
N ALA A 799 -43.41 -5.19 2.19
CA ALA A 799 -44.40 -5.24 1.11
C ALA A 799 -44.18 -4.18 0.04
N GLY A 800 -43.10 -3.41 0.15
CA GLY A 800 -42.70 -2.34 -0.79
C GLY A 800 -43.23 -0.96 -0.43
N GLY A 801 -43.77 -0.78 0.80
CA GLY A 801 -44.06 0.49 1.45
C GLY A 801 -42.93 0.86 2.42
N GLN A 802 -43.10 2.02 3.09
CA GLN A 802 -42.14 2.53 4.07
C GLN A 802 -42.85 3.04 5.32
N TYR A 803 -42.26 2.79 6.46
CA TYR A 803 -42.59 3.45 7.72
C TYR A 803 -41.57 4.58 7.99
N VAL A 804 -42.03 5.58 8.75
CA VAL A 804 -41.17 6.68 9.23
C VAL A 804 -41.50 6.91 10.69
N SER A 805 -40.50 6.86 11.57
CA SER A 805 -40.71 7.17 12.99
C SER A 805 -41.06 8.63 13.19
N ALA A 806 -41.69 8.97 14.32
CA ALA A 806 -41.72 10.35 14.80
C ALA A 806 -40.25 10.82 15.04
N ALA A 807 -39.98 12.09 14.74
CA ALA A 807 -38.66 12.66 15.09
C ALA A 807 -38.57 12.87 16.61
N PHE A 808 -37.40 12.62 17.15
CA PHE A 808 -37.05 12.91 18.55
C PHE A 808 -35.66 13.58 18.61
N THR A 809 -35.39 14.28 19.69
CA THR A 809 -34.10 14.98 19.87
C THR A 809 -33.24 14.12 20.78
N HIS A 810 -32.04 13.76 20.30
CA HIS A 810 -30.99 13.15 21.11
C HIS A 810 -29.98 14.24 21.53
N GLN A 811 -29.40 14.10 22.70
CA GLN A 811 -28.41 15.02 23.26
C GLN A 811 -27.12 14.23 23.58
N TYR A 812 -26.07 14.51 22.84
CA TYR A 812 -24.77 13.87 23.00
C TYR A 812 -24.09 14.29 24.30
#